data_a42cfeb193a984b1899ccca592d02cb9
#
_entry.id   a42cfeb193a984b1899ccca592d02cb9
#
_cell.length_a   1.000
_cell.length_b   1.000
_cell.length_c   1.000
_cell.angle_alpha   90.00
_cell.angle_beta   90.00
_cell.angle_gamma   90.00
#
_symmetry.space_group_name_H-M   'P 1'
#
loop_
_entity.id
_entity.type
_entity.pdbx_description
1 polymer ?
#
loop_
_entity_poly.entity_id
_entity_poly.type
_entity_poly.pdbx_seq_one_letter_code
_entity_poly.pdbx_strand_id
1 'polypeptide(L)'
;MLGRQQIAGVPTAISELFKNAYDAGGDCVEVDYFRSQGLFILRDNGSGMDRQEFLDRWFTIAAKPDLNRKRIGPKHSQLGSRGRQILGEKGIGRLAIATIAPQVLVLTRALLQDKRSNLMAAFVNWRAFEDPGLNMEDIRIPLQEYPSGTLPDGGEVRDLVRSFLLRNEHLKDSMDTALWDLIQKDLGQFTIDPNTLARELGNPSLLGDGHGTHFFLLPASDDLDDDIDGDPKSDVAPPLQRALLGFTTPSFACGGPPVIKTAFRDHRSDGSFQDLIGEAEFFSRDEYENADHQVTGEFDSFGQFLGDISIYGETKQDHVINWGGGKGRATGCGPFSIRFAAIEGAGRNSTLPPHDHSRMLKKTRRIGGLYIYRDGVRIQPYGNTDYDWLEIELRRTKSAAYYYFSYRQMFGVVSIDSDRNKSLSEKAGREGFRENKAYRDFRSILKNFLIQIAADFFRRDGPYATNFVQRREELAETYRHEQTRAKKARLKVKKFQKNLDSFFEQLQDKNPLDWVLELEVSVEARVQDASRDPDRHRATNRIREIERDFRRELTDLEAAYRVTKPRVGLSKALGRQWNDYLEEFDNLRQGIRQANDTIDSVVADEMSKNGLDLDARDRLQKALENLGTLAKKSTREKRHQILSETDRISADSTALAAMCVRDVDDSIRKVMTAFAQCNMAGWDQDRWIHERSRLEERIRLAQREATRKLESALSLLTEVEVSGDSSIVDQLAAIEQSNIALKEQAAADRLLTQTGMAIEIISHEFGAAIRSVRSGLQALKSWADVNPDLVALYQGIRGSFDHLDGYLSLFTPLQRRLYRKAVNIRGWEIHDYLMNLFGQRLTRHRIDLSRTETFAKVVIQSYPSSIYPVFINLVDNSIYWLSGQNDQAPRRIRLDADGETLLVSDTGPGIHARDRAAIFESGFTRKPGGRGMGLYIAKETLREAGYELILAEPRAGWTAVFAITPKQEG
;
A
#
# COMPACT_ATOMS: atom_id res chain seq x y z
N MET A 1 35.53 24.07 7.62
CA MET A 1 35.07 23.11 8.65
C MET A 1 33.76 23.48 9.34
N LEU A 2 33.59 24.69 9.89
CA LEU A 2 32.36 25.07 10.65
C LEU A 2 31.03 24.93 9.86
N GLY A 3 31.01 25.19 8.55
CA GLY A 3 29.81 25.13 7.76
C GLY A 3 29.33 23.70 7.47
N ARG A 4 30.23 22.78 7.10
CA ARG A 4 29.91 21.36 6.84
C ARG A 4 29.45 20.60 8.09
N GLN A 5 29.93 20.98 9.27
CA GLN A 5 29.55 20.34 10.54
C GLN A 5 28.17 20.78 11.07
N GLN A 6 27.62 21.88 10.56
CA GLN A 6 26.32 22.42 11.00
C GLN A 6 25.15 22.07 10.10
N ILE A 7 25.41 21.50 8.93
CA ILE A 7 24.37 21.16 7.92
C ILE A 7 24.27 19.65 7.80
N ALA A 8 23.10 19.12 8.07
CA ALA A 8 22.80 17.68 8.04
C ALA A 8 22.56 17.16 6.62
N GLY A 9 23.59 17.21 5.74
CA GLY A 9 23.55 16.62 4.39
C GLY A 9 23.04 17.54 3.30
N VAL A 10 23.10 17.03 2.05
CA VAL A 10 22.75 17.75 0.82
C VAL A 10 21.29 18.23 0.78
N PRO A 11 20.28 17.42 1.18
CA PRO A 11 18.89 17.86 1.14
C PRO A 11 18.60 19.08 2.03
N THR A 12 19.25 19.14 3.21
CA THR A 12 19.15 20.28 4.13
C THR A 12 19.81 21.51 3.52
N ALA A 13 20.95 21.34 2.86
CA ALA A 13 21.65 22.41 2.17
C ALA A 13 20.77 23.05 1.08
N ILE A 14 20.11 22.24 0.26
CA ILE A 14 19.21 22.72 -0.79
C ILE A 14 18.00 23.45 -0.19
N SER A 15 17.41 22.91 0.89
CA SER A 15 16.33 23.56 1.62
C SER A 15 16.71 24.96 2.12
N GLU A 16 17.94 25.12 2.61
CA GLU A 16 18.46 26.42 3.05
C GLU A 16 18.61 27.40 1.87
N LEU A 17 19.05 26.93 0.70
CA LEU A 17 19.12 27.77 -0.50
C LEU A 17 17.73 28.20 -0.97
N PHE A 18 16.72 27.33 -0.87
CA PHE A 18 15.32 27.70 -1.17
C PHE A 18 14.80 28.78 -0.21
N LYS A 19 15.12 28.68 1.09
CA LYS A 19 14.80 29.73 2.06
C LYS A 19 15.51 31.04 1.75
N ASN A 20 16.77 31.01 1.30
CA ASN A 20 17.49 32.21 0.90
C ASN A 20 16.82 32.90 -0.31
N ALA A 21 16.34 32.11 -1.29
CA ALA A 21 15.57 32.65 -2.41
C ALA A 21 14.26 33.30 -1.95
N TYR A 22 13.56 32.67 -0.98
CA TYR A 22 12.36 33.24 -0.35
C TYR A 22 12.68 34.57 0.38
N ASP A 23 13.76 34.59 1.19
CA ASP A 23 14.20 35.78 1.93
C ASP A 23 14.67 36.91 0.99
N ALA A 24 15.18 36.57 -0.18
CA ALA A 24 15.49 37.51 -1.24
C ALA A 24 14.27 38.03 -2.01
N GLY A 25 13.05 37.63 -1.60
CA GLY A 25 11.80 38.04 -2.22
C GLY A 25 11.50 37.38 -3.56
N GLY A 26 12.16 36.28 -3.88
CA GLY A 26 11.93 35.49 -5.09
C GLY A 26 10.54 34.88 -5.12
N ASP A 27 9.93 34.84 -6.30
CA ASP A 27 8.65 34.16 -6.54
C ASP A 27 8.83 32.75 -7.11
N CYS A 28 10.07 32.41 -7.48
CA CYS A 28 10.44 31.12 -8.04
C CYS A 28 11.87 30.76 -7.66
N VAL A 29 12.08 29.49 -7.30
CA VAL A 29 13.40 28.86 -7.16
C VAL A 29 13.35 27.47 -7.76
N GLU A 30 14.28 27.16 -8.64
CA GLU A 30 14.32 25.91 -9.38
C GLU A 30 15.72 25.29 -9.33
N VAL A 31 15.74 23.98 -9.24
CA VAL A 31 16.94 23.17 -9.38
C VAL A 31 16.82 22.32 -10.64
N ASP A 32 17.90 22.31 -11.43
CA ASP A 32 18.11 21.38 -12.53
C ASP A 32 19.38 20.55 -12.25
N TYR A 33 19.22 19.25 -12.06
CA TYR A 33 20.33 18.34 -11.81
C TYR A 33 20.54 17.41 -13.00
N PHE A 34 21.67 17.55 -13.67
CA PHE A 34 22.08 16.72 -14.82
C PHE A 34 23.01 15.60 -14.34
N ARG A 35 22.46 14.43 -14.03
CA ARG A 35 23.18 13.29 -13.46
C ARG A 35 24.39 12.88 -14.27
N SER A 36 24.27 12.77 -15.60
CA SER A 36 25.35 12.32 -16.48
C SER A 36 26.57 13.24 -16.49
N GLN A 37 26.37 14.52 -16.13
CA GLN A 37 27.42 15.54 -16.08
C GLN A 37 27.84 15.86 -14.65
N GLY A 38 27.12 15.37 -13.64
CA GLY A 38 27.29 15.79 -12.25
C GLY A 38 27.07 17.29 -12.05
N LEU A 39 26.25 17.93 -12.93
CA LEU A 39 26.01 19.37 -12.92
C LEU A 39 24.72 19.68 -12.17
N PHE A 40 24.86 20.44 -11.08
CA PHE A 40 23.73 20.94 -10.29
C PHE A 40 23.59 22.44 -10.51
N ILE A 41 22.42 22.89 -10.92
CA ILE A 41 22.10 24.29 -11.18
C ILE A 41 20.94 24.71 -10.30
N LEU A 42 21.11 25.74 -9.47
CA LEU A 42 20.02 26.36 -8.72
C LEU A 42 19.83 27.79 -9.21
N ARG A 43 18.59 28.16 -9.51
CA ARG A 43 18.22 29.46 -10.09
C ARG A 43 17.04 30.06 -9.31
N ASP A 44 17.17 31.31 -8.89
CA ASP A 44 16.10 32.10 -8.29
C ASP A 44 15.91 33.43 -9.04
N ASN A 45 14.70 34.02 -8.87
CA ASN A 45 14.37 35.36 -9.36
C ASN A 45 14.24 36.38 -8.22
N GLY A 46 15.00 36.18 -7.12
CA GLY A 46 15.03 37.11 -6.00
C GLY A 46 15.62 38.49 -6.35
N SER A 47 15.82 39.33 -5.34
CA SER A 47 16.37 40.71 -5.55
C SER A 47 17.77 40.72 -6.16
N GLY A 48 18.47 39.58 -6.13
CA GLY A 48 19.88 39.51 -6.53
C GLY A 48 20.79 40.41 -5.67
N MET A 49 22.04 40.55 -6.08
CA MET A 49 23.05 41.37 -5.38
C MET A 49 23.80 42.23 -6.40
N ASP A 50 24.01 43.51 -6.07
CA ASP A 50 24.98 44.34 -6.75
C ASP A 50 26.42 44.07 -6.26
N ARG A 51 27.40 44.73 -6.86
CA ARG A 51 28.83 44.50 -6.48
C ARG A 51 29.10 44.74 -5.02
N GLN A 52 28.57 45.80 -4.43
CA GLN A 52 28.81 46.17 -3.04
C GLN A 52 28.12 45.18 -2.09
N GLU A 53 26.84 44.86 -2.37
CA GLU A 53 26.09 43.89 -1.61
C GLU A 53 26.72 42.50 -1.69
N PHE A 54 27.28 42.11 -2.85
CA PHE A 54 27.94 40.85 -3.02
C PHE A 54 29.22 40.75 -2.15
N LEU A 55 30.06 41.81 -2.14
CA LEU A 55 31.25 41.85 -1.30
C LEU A 55 30.91 41.90 0.21
N ASP A 56 29.98 42.75 0.61
CA ASP A 56 29.63 42.96 2.02
C ASP A 56 28.87 41.82 2.64
N ARG A 57 28.06 41.14 1.82
CA ARG A 57 27.14 40.10 2.35
C ARG A 57 27.58 38.67 2.02
N TRP A 58 28.09 38.42 0.81
CA TRP A 58 28.41 37.09 0.35
C TRP A 58 29.78 36.63 0.84
N PHE A 59 30.73 37.53 0.98
CA PHE A 59 32.08 37.23 1.47
C PHE A 59 32.29 37.44 2.98
N THR A 60 31.41 38.16 3.67
CA THR A 60 31.56 38.44 5.11
C THR A 60 30.78 37.41 5.92
N ILE A 61 31.46 36.48 6.61
CA ILE A 61 30.85 35.50 7.50
C ILE A 61 30.19 36.23 8.68
N ALA A 62 28.95 35.89 9.01
CA ALA A 62 28.14 36.45 10.09
C ALA A 62 27.76 37.94 9.92
N ALA A 63 27.67 38.46 8.70
CA ALA A 63 27.10 39.78 8.49
C ALA A 63 25.68 39.85 9.08
N LYS A 64 25.41 40.79 9.99
CA LYS A 64 24.09 40.96 10.60
C LYS A 64 23.10 41.35 9.50
N PRO A 65 21.87 40.75 9.48
CA PRO A 65 20.81 41.21 8.59
C PRO A 65 20.56 42.71 8.85
N ASP A 66 20.45 43.49 7.78
CA ASP A 66 20.15 44.91 7.90
C ASP A 66 18.70 45.08 8.36
N LEU A 67 18.50 45.32 9.65
CA LEU A 67 17.22 45.49 10.31
C LEU A 67 16.36 46.63 9.73
N ASN A 68 16.99 47.56 8.98
CA ASN A 68 16.29 48.66 8.30
C ASN A 68 15.61 48.28 6.99
N ARG A 69 15.93 47.11 6.40
CA ARG A 69 15.25 46.61 5.18
C ARG A 69 14.00 45.75 5.50
N LYS A 70 13.34 45.98 6.60
CA LYS A 70 12.19 45.19 7.07
C LYS A 70 10.98 45.12 6.12
N ARG A 71 10.98 45.82 4.94
CA ARG A 71 9.81 45.81 4.03
C ARG A 71 10.24 46.24 2.61
N ILE A 72 10.92 45.39 1.84
CA ILE A 72 10.96 45.55 0.40
C ILE A 72 10.33 44.31 -0.23
N GLY A 73 9.01 44.37 -0.42
CA GLY A 73 8.33 43.50 -1.37
C GLY A 73 8.15 44.27 -2.68
N PRO A 74 8.17 43.61 -3.85
CA PRO A 74 7.79 44.23 -5.09
C PRO A 74 6.37 44.77 -4.99
N LYS A 75 6.14 46.01 -5.47
CA LYS A 75 4.84 46.69 -5.48
C LYS A 75 3.75 46.01 -6.32
N HIS A 76 3.98 44.80 -6.81
CA HIS A 76 3.10 44.08 -7.73
C HIS A 76 2.60 42.71 -7.26
N SER A 77 2.82 42.29 -6.01
CA SER A 77 2.09 41.09 -5.52
C SER A 77 0.70 41.53 -5.01
N GLN A 78 -0.35 41.14 -5.70
CA GLN A 78 -1.75 41.29 -5.27
C GLN A 78 -2.13 40.52 -4.01
N LEU A 79 -1.18 39.97 -3.27
CA LEU A 79 -1.40 39.40 -1.93
C LEU A 79 -1.05 40.46 -0.88
N GLY A 80 -2.06 40.83 -0.14
CA GLY A 80 -2.17 41.84 0.94
C GLY A 80 -0.90 42.34 1.58
N SER A 81 -0.81 43.63 1.71
CA SER A 81 0.14 44.58 2.28
C SER A 81 0.98 44.22 3.52
N ARG A 82 1.32 42.96 3.78
CA ARG A 82 2.27 42.54 4.82
C ARG A 82 3.56 42.07 4.16
N GLY A 83 4.65 42.84 4.38
CA GLY A 83 5.99 42.46 3.90
C GLY A 83 6.36 41.05 4.39
N ARG A 84 7.01 40.23 3.52
CA ARG A 84 7.56 38.92 3.90
C ARG A 84 8.52 39.08 5.06
N GLN A 85 8.41 38.21 6.07
CA GLN A 85 9.36 38.17 7.17
C GLN A 85 10.59 37.34 6.76
N ILE A 86 11.79 37.83 7.14
CA ILE A 86 13.04 37.15 6.88
C ILE A 86 13.12 35.90 7.77
N LEU A 87 13.28 34.72 7.16
CA LEU A 87 13.46 33.44 7.86
C LEU A 87 14.91 33.20 8.29
N GLY A 88 15.89 33.79 7.63
CA GLY A 88 17.32 33.62 7.85
C GLY A 88 17.93 34.61 8.86
N GLU A 89 18.17 34.18 10.10
CA GLU A 89 18.78 35.04 11.14
C GLU A 89 20.33 35.03 11.19
N LYS A 90 21.01 34.05 10.51
CA LYS A 90 22.43 33.77 10.88
C LYS A 90 23.47 33.86 9.75
N GLY A 91 23.13 34.08 8.50
CA GLY A 91 24.10 34.21 7.40
C GLY A 91 24.98 32.97 7.13
N ILE A 92 24.58 31.79 7.59
CA ILE A 92 25.33 30.51 7.45
C ILE A 92 24.91 29.75 6.18
N GLY A 93 23.75 30.06 5.61
CA GLY A 93 23.15 29.31 4.50
C GLY A 93 24.02 29.23 3.23
N ARG A 94 24.92 30.20 3.01
CA ARG A 94 25.87 30.18 1.87
C ARG A 94 26.93 29.07 1.97
N LEU A 95 27.27 28.66 3.20
CA LEU A 95 28.19 27.54 3.42
C LEU A 95 27.56 26.18 3.12
N ALA A 96 26.20 26.15 2.97
CA ALA A 96 25.46 25.00 2.49
C ALA A 96 25.89 24.56 1.09
N ILE A 97 26.29 25.51 0.25
CA ILE A 97 26.73 25.23 -1.13
C ILE A 97 27.91 24.26 -1.15
N ALA A 98 28.88 24.43 -0.21
CA ALA A 98 30.05 23.54 -0.07
C ALA A 98 29.70 22.08 0.28
N THR A 99 28.49 21.81 0.75
CA THR A 99 27.99 20.44 0.98
C THR A 99 27.50 19.78 -0.30
N ILE A 100 27.03 20.58 -1.26
CA ILE A 100 26.46 20.11 -2.53
C ILE A 100 27.60 19.83 -3.52
N ALA A 101 28.59 20.72 -3.63
CA ALA A 101 29.72 20.55 -4.53
C ALA A 101 30.95 21.30 -4.05
N PRO A 102 32.18 20.85 -4.44
CA PRO A 102 33.41 21.50 -4.07
C PRO A 102 33.63 22.84 -4.81
N GLN A 103 32.96 23.09 -5.91
CA GLN A 103 33.11 24.28 -6.73
C GLN A 103 31.75 24.92 -7.09
N VAL A 104 31.74 26.23 -7.16
CA VAL A 104 30.57 26.99 -7.56
C VAL A 104 30.93 28.20 -8.40
N LEU A 105 30.23 28.39 -9.51
CA LEU A 105 30.09 29.67 -10.20
C LEU A 105 28.78 30.33 -9.72
N VAL A 106 28.91 31.53 -9.18
CA VAL A 106 27.78 32.35 -8.74
C VAL A 106 27.57 33.45 -9.74
N LEU A 107 26.37 33.53 -10.31
CA LEU A 107 25.95 34.66 -11.18
C LEU A 107 24.80 35.36 -10.45
N THR A 108 24.94 36.70 -10.25
CA THR A 108 23.88 37.45 -9.56
C THR A 108 23.70 38.82 -10.19
N ARG A 109 22.47 39.29 -10.22
CA ARG A 109 22.07 40.57 -10.82
C ARG A 109 20.97 41.22 -10.00
N ALA A 110 21.25 42.41 -9.47
CA ALA A 110 20.33 43.11 -8.59
C ALA A 110 19.20 43.83 -9.34
N LEU A 111 18.04 43.82 -8.69
CA LEU A 111 16.89 44.66 -9.02
C LEU A 111 16.95 45.94 -8.16
N LEU A 112 17.31 47.08 -8.75
CA LEU A 112 17.44 48.39 -8.11
C LEU A 112 16.32 49.31 -8.59
N GLN A 113 15.24 49.47 -7.80
CA GLN A 113 14.12 50.45 -8.04
C GLN A 113 13.58 50.48 -9.46
N ASP A 114 13.59 49.79 -10.36
CA ASP A 114 13.25 49.73 -11.79
C ASP A 114 14.46 49.67 -12.75
N LYS A 115 15.69 49.67 -12.22
CA LYS A 115 16.90 49.42 -12.99
C LYS A 115 17.49 48.08 -12.65
N ARG A 116 18.20 47.50 -13.60
CA ARG A 116 18.97 46.27 -13.40
C ARG A 116 20.45 46.63 -13.26
N SER A 117 21.14 46.06 -12.27
CA SER A 117 22.59 46.20 -12.18
C SER A 117 23.29 45.47 -13.33
N ASN A 118 24.58 45.66 -13.49
CA ASN A 118 25.42 44.74 -14.21
C ASN A 118 25.41 43.37 -13.54
N LEU A 119 25.70 42.31 -14.31
CA LEU A 119 25.82 40.98 -13.80
C LEU A 119 27.16 40.81 -13.07
N MET A 120 27.12 40.30 -11.86
CA MET A 120 28.29 39.89 -11.10
C MET A 120 28.51 38.38 -11.25
N ALA A 121 29.72 37.96 -11.58
CA ALA A 121 30.18 36.59 -11.61
C ALA A 121 31.32 36.38 -10.62
N ALA A 122 31.23 35.32 -9.85
CA ALA A 122 32.31 34.87 -8.93
C ALA A 122 32.48 33.36 -9.03
N PHE A 123 33.71 32.93 -9.00
CA PHE A 123 34.04 31.52 -8.95
C PHE A 123 34.75 31.17 -7.64
N VAL A 124 34.28 30.13 -6.96
CA VAL A 124 34.85 29.65 -5.70
C VAL A 124 35.10 28.14 -5.75
N ASN A 125 36.32 27.76 -5.34
CA ASN A 125 36.58 26.35 -5.00
C ASN A 125 36.69 26.22 -3.46
N TRP A 126 35.76 25.49 -2.85
CA TRP A 126 35.66 25.37 -1.40
C TRP A 126 36.77 24.52 -0.79
N ARG A 127 37.45 23.66 -1.59
CA ARG A 127 38.57 22.88 -1.10
C ARG A 127 39.76 23.76 -0.67
N ALA A 128 39.93 24.95 -1.28
CA ALA A 128 40.96 25.89 -0.86
C ALA A 128 40.82 26.33 0.61
N PHE A 129 39.59 26.22 1.17
CA PHE A 129 39.29 26.54 2.57
C PHE A 129 39.37 25.33 3.51
N GLU A 130 39.77 24.15 3.04
CA GLU A 130 39.89 22.93 3.83
C GLU A 130 41.27 22.81 4.52
N ASP A 131 42.29 23.52 4.03
CA ASP A 131 43.60 23.51 4.63
C ASP A 131 43.62 24.28 5.96
N PRO A 132 43.95 23.61 7.09
CA PRO A 132 43.95 24.25 8.39
C PRO A 132 45.08 25.30 8.55
N GLY A 133 46.06 25.26 7.69
CA GLY A 133 47.26 26.17 7.73
C GLY A 133 47.05 27.53 7.08
N LEU A 134 45.93 27.69 6.31
CA LEU A 134 45.65 28.92 5.58
C LEU A 134 44.61 29.78 6.28
N ASN A 135 44.80 31.10 6.20
CA ASN A 135 43.75 32.04 6.62
C ASN A 135 42.81 32.32 5.45
N MET A 136 41.56 32.65 5.75
CA MET A 136 40.57 32.99 4.72
C MET A 136 40.96 34.16 3.84
N GLU A 137 41.76 35.08 4.37
CA GLU A 137 42.25 36.26 3.67
C GLU A 137 43.35 35.94 2.62
N ASP A 138 43.99 34.77 2.71
CA ASP A 138 45.00 34.32 1.78
C ASP A 138 44.40 33.85 0.45
N ILE A 139 43.10 33.45 0.46
CA ILE A 139 42.42 32.88 -0.70
C ILE A 139 41.77 34.01 -1.53
N ARG A 140 42.20 34.16 -2.76
CA ARG A 140 41.75 35.23 -3.67
C ARG A 140 40.69 34.74 -4.64
N ILE A 141 39.44 35.17 -4.44
CA ILE A 141 38.31 34.80 -5.28
C ILE A 141 38.25 35.73 -6.49
N PRO A 142 38.22 35.22 -7.73
CA PRO A 142 38.03 36.02 -8.93
C PRO A 142 36.59 36.51 -9.00
N LEU A 143 36.45 37.83 -9.26
CA LEU A 143 35.22 38.55 -9.49
C LEU A 143 35.27 39.22 -10.85
N GLN A 144 34.22 39.07 -11.63
CA GLN A 144 34.06 39.73 -12.92
C GLN A 144 32.66 40.31 -13.06
N GLU A 145 32.57 41.45 -13.75
CA GLU A 145 31.35 42.18 -14.01
C GLU A 145 31.06 42.14 -15.51
N TYR A 146 29.83 41.79 -15.88
CA TYR A 146 29.36 41.71 -17.24
C TYR A 146 28.25 42.76 -17.49
N PRO A 147 28.08 43.24 -18.72
CA PRO A 147 27.00 44.18 -19.04
C PRO A 147 25.63 43.62 -18.64
N SER A 148 24.75 44.53 -18.21
CA SER A 148 23.38 44.16 -17.81
C SER A 148 22.66 43.39 -18.91
N GLY A 149 22.08 42.26 -18.59
CA GLY A 149 21.32 41.40 -19.49
C GLY A 149 22.13 40.42 -20.34
N THR A 150 23.44 40.34 -20.13
CA THR A 150 24.32 39.36 -20.77
C THR A 150 24.80 38.33 -19.77
N LEU A 151 25.06 37.10 -20.24
CA LEU A 151 25.67 36.04 -19.45
C LEU A 151 27.02 35.65 -20.04
N PRO A 152 27.99 35.21 -19.22
CA PRO A 152 29.26 34.70 -19.71
C PRO A 152 29.05 33.45 -20.56
N ASP A 153 29.83 33.35 -21.62
CA ASP A 153 29.92 32.12 -22.42
C ASP A 153 30.92 31.13 -21.79
N GLY A 154 30.99 29.91 -22.35
CA GLY A 154 31.90 28.87 -21.84
C GLY A 154 33.38 29.25 -21.94
N GLY A 155 33.80 30.18 -22.82
CA GLY A 155 35.17 30.72 -22.88
C GLY A 155 35.46 31.65 -21.74
N GLU A 156 34.58 32.60 -21.48
CA GLU A 156 34.69 33.57 -20.39
C GLU A 156 34.65 32.90 -19.02
N VAL A 157 33.84 31.81 -18.84
CA VAL A 157 33.85 31.00 -17.62
C VAL A 157 35.18 30.29 -17.43
N ARG A 158 35.76 29.74 -18.50
CA ARG A 158 37.10 29.11 -18.41
C ARG A 158 38.18 30.11 -17.99
N ASP A 159 38.11 31.32 -18.50
CA ASP A 159 39.05 32.39 -18.11
C ASP A 159 38.86 32.79 -16.65
N LEU A 160 37.65 32.85 -16.14
CA LEU A 160 37.36 33.10 -14.72
C LEU A 160 37.92 32.00 -13.83
N VAL A 161 37.74 30.73 -14.20
CA VAL A 161 38.25 29.54 -13.50
C VAL A 161 39.79 29.55 -13.51
N ARG A 162 40.41 29.84 -14.65
CA ARG A 162 41.86 30.01 -14.78
C ARG A 162 42.38 31.16 -13.91
N SER A 163 41.65 32.25 -13.83
CA SER A 163 41.97 33.40 -12.97
C SER A 163 42.01 33.00 -11.48
N PHE A 164 41.12 32.04 -11.02
CA PHE A 164 41.20 31.52 -9.68
C PHE A 164 42.55 30.81 -9.43
N LEU A 165 42.98 29.95 -10.35
CA LEU A 165 44.26 29.25 -10.23
C LEU A 165 45.45 30.22 -10.17
N LEU A 166 45.53 31.16 -11.11
CA LEU A 166 46.61 32.15 -11.20
C LEU A 166 46.70 33.06 -9.98
N ARG A 167 45.56 33.49 -9.43
CA ARG A 167 45.50 34.38 -8.25
C ARG A 167 45.94 33.65 -6.95
N ASN A 168 45.80 32.33 -6.91
CA ASN A 168 46.07 31.49 -5.76
C ASN A 168 47.32 30.62 -5.94
N GLU A 169 48.12 30.85 -7.00
CA GLU A 169 49.35 30.06 -7.25
C GLU A 169 50.35 30.17 -6.07
N HIS A 170 50.35 31.28 -5.33
CA HIS A 170 51.20 31.52 -4.14
C HIS A 170 50.86 30.55 -2.98
N LEU A 171 49.68 29.92 -2.99
CA LEU A 171 49.30 28.93 -1.97
C LEU A 171 49.88 27.55 -2.25
N LYS A 172 50.39 27.26 -3.44
CA LYS A 172 50.92 25.98 -3.87
C LYS A 172 51.98 25.43 -2.93
N ASP A 173 52.90 26.33 -2.49
CA ASP A 173 54.03 25.92 -1.64
C ASP A 173 53.67 25.82 -0.13
N SER A 174 52.52 26.35 0.27
CA SER A 174 52.04 26.39 1.65
C SER A 174 50.85 25.42 1.91
N MET A 175 50.26 24.89 0.87
CA MET A 175 49.11 23.97 0.94
C MET A 175 49.57 22.52 0.80
N ASP A 176 48.80 21.57 1.35
CA ASP A 176 48.99 20.14 1.11
C ASP A 176 48.98 19.85 -0.40
N THR A 177 50.04 19.18 -0.89
CA THR A 177 50.21 18.85 -2.30
C THR A 177 49.04 18.03 -2.86
N ALA A 178 48.51 17.06 -2.07
CA ALA A 178 47.39 16.24 -2.49
C ALA A 178 46.09 17.08 -2.64
N LEU A 179 45.88 18.05 -1.76
CA LEU A 179 44.75 18.96 -1.82
C LEU A 179 44.89 19.91 -3.03
N TRP A 180 46.11 20.41 -3.31
CA TRP A 180 46.34 21.25 -4.47
C TRP A 180 46.10 20.52 -5.79
N ASP A 181 46.54 19.26 -5.92
CA ASP A 181 46.30 18.42 -7.08
C ASP A 181 44.81 18.16 -7.30
N LEU A 182 44.06 17.95 -6.21
CA LEU A 182 42.60 17.81 -6.23
C LEU A 182 41.93 19.10 -6.74
N ILE A 183 42.34 20.26 -6.25
CA ILE A 183 41.83 21.56 -6.72
C ILE A 183 42.09 21.70 -8.22
N GLN A 184 43.32 21.41 -8.70
CA GLN A 184 43.64 21.49 -10.12
C GLN A 184 42.77 20.54 -10.97
N LYS A 185 42.53 19.35 -10.50
CA LYS A 185 41.66 18.36 -11.15
C LYS A 185 40.23 18.89 -11.24
N ASP A 186 39.68 19.39 -10.13
CA ASP A 186 38.35 19.97 -10.09
C ASP A 186 38.18 21.14 -11.06
N LEU A 187 39.17 22.09 -11.07
CA LEU A 187 39.19 23.24 -11.98
C LEU A 187 39.15 22.80 -13.45
N GLY A 188 39.90 21.74 -13.81
CA GLY A 188 39.93 21.17 -15.16
C GLY A 188 38.59 20.58 -15.61
N GLN A 189 37.77 20.14 -14.67
CA GLN A 189 36.42 19.57 -14.94
C GLN A 189 35.32 20.64 -15.09
N PHE A 190 35.56 21.87 -14.62
CA PHE A 190 34.55 22.92 -14.60
C PHE A 190 34.39 23.55 -15.99
N THR A 191 33.55 22.90 -16.83
CA THR A 191 33.31 23.29 -18.22
C THR A 191 31.79 23.50 -18.42
N ILE A 192 31.31 24.71 -18.19
CA ILE A 192 29.89 25.09 -18.36
C ILE A 192 29.75 26.34 -19.22
N ASP A 193 28.63 26.44 -19.93
CA ASP A 193 28.21 27.60 -20.70
C ASP A 193 26.88 28.13 -20.17
N PRO A 194 26.89 29.11 -19.23
CA PRO A 194 25.68 29.67 -18.66
C PRO A 194 24.73 30.31 -19.69
N ASN A 195 25.24 30.86 -20.78
CA ASN A 195 24.45 31.48 -21.80
C ASN A 195 23.61 30.48 -22.59
N THR A 196 24.22 29.34 -22.97
CA THR A 196 23.52 28.24 -23.62
C THR A 196 22.50 27.61 -22.67
N LEU A 197 22.90 27.28 -21.45
CA LEU A 197 22.02 26.68 -20.44
C LEU A 197 20.81 27.55 -20.07
N ALA A 198 21.01 28.89 -19.97
CA ALA A 198 19.91 29.82 -19.70
C ALA A 198 18.85 29.88 -20.82
N ARG A 199 19.25 29.66 -22.08
CA ARG A 199 18.32 29.57 -23.20
C ARG A 199 17.55 28.27 -23.23
N GLU A 200 18.18 27.16 -22.86
CA GLU A 200 17.55 25.83 -22.81
C GLU A 200 16.58 25.70 -21.63
N LEU A 201 17.00 26.18 -20.47
CA LEU A 201 16.22 26.05 -19.24
C LEU A 201 15.11 27.11 -19.09
N GLY A 202 15.18 28.22 -19.79
CA GLY A 202 14.18 29.28 -19.69
C GLY A 202 14.18 30.02 -18.35
N ASN A 203 13.02 30.51 -17.92
CA ASN A 203 12.86 31.23 -16.66
C ASN A 203 12.88 30.29 -15.46
N PRO A 204 13.45 30.72 -14.29
CA PRO A 204 14.09 32.02 -14.02
C PRO A 204 15.42 32.20 -14.80
N SER A 205 15.66 33.35 -15.38
CA SER A 205 16.83 33.65 -16.20
C SER A 205 17.40 35.01 -15.84
N LEU A 206 18.72 35.18 -15.97
CA LEU A 206 19.42 36.47 -15.82
C LEU A 206 19.63 37.19 -17.17
N LEU A 207 19.17 36.60 -18.26
CA LEU A 207 19.19 37.26 -19.61
C LEU A 207 18.16 38.39 -19.72
N GLY A 208 18.44 39.36 -20.56
CA GLY A 208 17.53 40.50 -20.84
C GLY A 208 17.18 41.27 -19.55
N ASP A 209 15.90 41.27 -19.18
CA ASP A 209 15.41 41.96 -17.98
C ASP A 209 15.37 41.09 -16.72
N GLY A 210 15.88 39.86 -16.75
CA GLY A 210 15.91 38.96 -15.59
C GLY A 210 16.79 39.48 -14.46
N HIS A 211 16.51 39.02 -13.23
CA HIS A 211 17.27 39.33 -12.02
C HIS A 211 17.23 38.13 -11.07
N GLY A 212 18.09 38.12 -10.04
CA GLY A 212 18.14 37.01 -9.06
C GLY A 212 19.57 36.51 -8.91
N THR A 213 19.68 35.25 -8.40
CA THR A 213 20.96 34.61 -8.22
C THR A 213 20.92 33.18 -8.76
N HIS A 214 21.92 32.82 -9.56
CA HIS A 214 22.09 31.49 -10.12
C HIS A 214 23.40 30.87 -9.61
N PHE A 215 23.35 29.63 -9.19
CA PHE A 215 24.47 28.84 -8.76
C PHE A 215 24.67 27.65 -9.70
N PHE A 216 25.89 27.52 -10.24
CA PHE A 216 26.31 26.38 -11.05
C PHE A 216 27.37 25.62 -10.28
N LEU A 217 27.11 24.39 -9.95
CA LEU A 217 27.91 23.56 -9.06
C LEU A 217 28.37 22.28 -9.79
N LEU A 218 29.68 22.00 -9.76
CA LEU A 218 30.26 20.87 -10.48
C LEU A 218 31.61 20.46 -9.83
N PRO A 219 31.86 19.16 -9.62
CA PRO A 219 30.91 18.07 -9.67
C PRO A 219 29.98 18.09 -8.45
N ALA A 220 28.72 17.73 -8.62
CA ALA A 220 27.82 17.50 -7.50
C ALA A 220 28.30 16.30 -6.67
N SER A 221 28.00 16.30 -5.36
CA SER A 221 28.33 15.19 -4.45
C SER A 221 27.63 13.91 -4.88
N ASP A 222 28.33 12.77 -4.83
CA ASP A 222 27.77 11.44 -5.09
C ASP A 222 26.62 11.10 -4.12
N ASP A 223 26.61 11.66 -2.90
CA ASP A 223 25.53 11.52 -1.92
C ASP A 223 24.18 12.05 -2.46
N LEU A 224 24.19 12.95 -3.45
CA LEU A 224 22.98 13.51 -4.02
C LEU A 224 22.16 12.45 -4.79
N ASP A 225 22.84 11.53 -5.49
CA ASP A 225 22.16 10.44 -6.19
C ASP A 225 21.48 9.48 -5.20
N ASP A 226 22.16 9.15 -4.11
CA ASP A 226 21.60 8.33 -3.03
C ASP A 226 20.44 9.03 -2.32
N ASP A 227 20.52 10.35 -2.14
CA ASP A 227 19.47 11.16 -1.54
C ASP A 227 18.23 11.29 -2.46
N ILE A 228 18.41 11.25 -3.79
CA ILE A 228 17.33 11.27 -4.78
C ILE A 228 16.69 9.89 -4.91
N ASP A 229 17.48 8.84 -5.08
CA ASP A 229 16.99 7.50 -5.37
C ASP A 229 16.46 6.82 -4.09
N GLY A 230 17.12 7.06 -2.97
CA GLY A 230 16.76 6.47 -1.68
C GLY A 230 16.86 4.95 -1.66
N ASP A 231 16.31 4.31 -0.64
CA ASP A 231 16.20 2.86 -0.59
C ASP A 231 14.93 2.39 -1.36
N PRO A 232 15.08 1.71 -2.51
CA PRO A 232 13.94 1.24 -3.31
C PRO A 232 13.04 0.23 -2.57
N LYS A 233 13.49 -0.32 -1.43
CA LYS A 233 12.72 -1.24 -0.58
C LYS A 233 11.98 -0.53 0.53
N SER A 234 12.24 0.74 0.75
CA SER A 234 11.60 1.53 1.80
C SER A 234 10.26 2.09 1.34
N ASP A 235 9.24 2.00 2.20
CA ASP A 235 7.96 2.69 1.98
C ASP A 235 8.06 4.22 2.25
N VAL A 236 9.20 4.70 2.76
CA VAL A 236 9.44 6.11 3.11
C VAL A 236 10.01 6.84 1.89
N ALA A 237 9.63 8.11 1.71
CA ALA A 237 10.18 8.93 0.63
C ALA A 237 11.70 9.11 0.77
N PRO A 238 12.44 9.22 -0.35
CA PRO A 238 13.87 9.52 -0.36
C PRO A 238 14.22 10.77 0.46
N PRO A 239 15.44 10.87 1.00
CA PRO A 239 15.86 12.01 1.82
C PRO A 239 15.60 13.36 1.18
N LEU A 240 15.89 13.51 -0.13
CA LEU A 240 15.64 14.73 -0.87
C LEU A 240 14.14 15.12 -0.89
N GLN A 241 13.27 14.17 -1.21
CA GLN A 241 11.83 14.42 -1.20
C GLN A 241 11.33 14.76 0.21
N ARG A 242 11.82 14.09 1.25
CA ARG A 242 11.45 14.40 2.64
C ARG A 242 11.84 15.83 3.04
N ALA A 243 12.94 16.33 2.55
CA ALA A 243 13.43 17.68 2.84
C ALA A 243 12.69 18.76 2.05
N LEU A 244 12.37 18.52 0.78
CA LEU A 244 11.92 19.59 -0.14
C LEU A 244 10.43 19.49 -0.50
N LEU A 245 9.83 18.31 -0.46
CA LEU A 245 8.43 18.13 -0.85
C LEU A 245 7.51 18.90 0.09
N GLY A 246 6.57 19.64 -0.46
CA GLY A 246 5.71 20.54 0.31
C GLY A 246 6.49 21.64 1.00
N PHE A 247 7.51 22.21 0.36
CA PHE A 247 8.29 23.34 0.88
C PHE A 247 7.41 24.54 1.21
N THR A 248 6.42 24.79 0.37
CA THR A 248 5.39 25.82 0.59
C THR A 248 4.03 25.20 0.91
N THR A 249 3.17 25.99 1.55
CA THR A 249 1.81 25.54 1.92
C THR A 249 1.08 24.99 0.69
N PRO A 250 0.57 23.76 0.76
CA PRO A 250 -0.09 23.11 -0.37
C PRO A 250 -1.47 23.76 -0.68
N SER A 251 -1.92 23.59 -1.90
CA SER A 251 -3.16 24.20 -2.43
C SER A 251 -4.43 23.81 -1.65
N PHE A 252 -4.47 22.62 -1.02
CA PHE A 252 -5.60 22.22 -0.18
C PHE A 252 -5.68 23.00 1.14
N ALA A 253 -4.57 23.60 1.60
CA ALA A 253 -4.52 24.30 2.89
C ALA A 253 -4.65 25.82 2.74
N CYS A 254 -4.34 26.39 1.57
CA CYS A 254 -4.55 27.81 1.29
C CYS A 254 -5.31 28.00 -0.03
N GLY A 255 -6.19 29.00 -0.09
CA GLY A 255 -6.96 29.32 -1.29
C GLY A 255 -6.24 30.13 -2.34
N GLY A 256 -4.91 30.34 -2.24
CA GLY A 256 -4.11 31.18 -3.12
C GLY A 256 -2.88 30.46 -3.67
N PRO A 257 -2.12 31.13 -4.55
CA PRO A 257 -0.86 30.59 -5.07
C PRO A 257 0.17 30.43 -3.94
N PRO A 258 1.15 29.53 -4.12
CA PRO A 258 2.22 29.33 -3.14
C PRO A 258 3.04 30.61 -2.98
N VAL A 259 3.59 30.83 -1.78
CA VAL A 259 4.41 32.03 -1.48
C VAL A 259 5.69 32.11 -2.31
N ILE A 260 6.20 30.97 -2.78
CA ILE A 260 7.27 30.81 -3.75
C ILE A 260 7.06 29.51 -4.51
N LYS A 261 7.23 29.51 -5.82
CA LYS A 261 7.22 28.30 -6.66
C LYS A 261 8.55 27.59 -6.54
N THR A 262 8.51 26.27 -6.35
CA THR A 262 9.72 25.44 -6.23
C THR A 262 9.66 24.28 -7.21
N ALA A 263 10.81 23.93 -7.83
CA ALA A 263 10.96 22.75 -8.66
C ALA A 263 12.33 22.12 -8.43
N PHE A 264 12.40 20.80 -8.51
CA PHE A 264 13.64 20.04 -8.56
C PHE A 264 13.56 19.03 -9.69
N ARG A 265 14.20 19.36 -10.82
CA ARG A 265 14.20 18.55 -12.03
C ARG A 265 15.43 17.67 -12.07
N ASP A 266 15.22 16.38 -12.03
CA ASP A 266 16.24 15.34 -12.20
C ASP A 266 16.30 14.97 -13.69
N HIS A 267 17.36 15.41 -14.39
CA HIS A 267 17.61 15.16 -15.81
C HIS A 267 18.40 13.86 -15.98
N ARG A 268 17.79 12.91 -16.68
CA ARG A 268 18.38 11.60 -16.94
C ARG A 268 19.15 11.56 -18.25
N SER A 269 19.96 10.51 -18.43
CA SER A 269 20.79 10.32 -19.62
C SER A 269 19.99 10.12 -20.93
N ASP A 270 18.71 9.77 -20.84
CA ASP A 270 17.81 9.61 -22.01
C ASP A 270 17.18 10.94 -22.46
N GLY A 271 17.53 12.06 -21.84
CA GLY A 271 16.97 13.38 -22.11
C GLY A 271 15.61 13.64 -21.44
N SER A 272 15.05 12.69 -20.72
CA SER A 272 13.86 12.91 -19.89
C SER A 272 14.23 13.58 -18.57
N PHE A 273 13.29 14.32 -17.99
CA PHE A 273 13.41 14.83 -16.63
C PHE A 273 12.16 14.54 -15.80
N GLN A 274 12.34 14.45 -14.50
CA GLN A 274 11.27 14.31 -13.53
C GLN A 274 11.37 15.43 -12.50
N ASP A 275 10.28 16.18 -12.29
CA ASP A 275 10.20 17.10 -11.15
C ASP A 275 9.86 16.29 -9.87
N LEU A 276 10.82 16.19 -8.97
CA LEU A 276 10.72 15.37 -7.75
C LEU A 276 9.86 15.99 -6.65
N ILE A 277 9.58 17.29 -6.73
CA ILE A 277 8.85 18.08 -5.71
C ILE A 277 7.66 18.84 -6.28
N GLY A 278 7.28 18.59 -7.53
CA GLY A 278 6.14 19.21 -8.19
C GLY A 278 4.82 19.00 -7.42
N GLU A 279 3.83 19.84 -7.69
CA GLU A 279 2.51 19.76 -7.01
C GLU A 279 1.85 18.39 -7.11
N ALA A 280 2.07 17.66 -8.19
CA ALA A 280 1.53 16.30 -8.38
C ALA A 280 2.11 15.28 -7.40
N GLU A 281 3.33 15.48 -6.93
CA GLU A 281 4.00 14.60 -5.98
C GLU A 281 3.48 14.78 -4.55
N PHE A 282 2.95 15.97 -4.22
CA PHE A 282 2.36 16.26 -2.91
C PHE A 282 0.83 16.07 -2.92
N PHE A 283 0.17 16.26 -1.78
CA PHE A 283 -1.28 16.10 -1.66
C PHE A 283 -2.03 17.23 -2.36
N SER A 284 -2.99 16.85 -3.22
CA SER A 284 -3.85 17.78 -3.94
C SER A 284 -5.11 18.14 -3.15
N ARG A 285 -5.82 19.16 -3.65
CA ARG A 285 -7.13 19.57 -3.11
C ARG A 285 -8.17 18.47 -3.27
N ASP A 286 -8.20 17.82 -4.42
CA ASP A 286 -9.14 16.72 -4.70
C ASP A 286 -8.89 15.52 -3.77
N GLU A 287 -7.62 15.21 -3.47
CA GLU A 287 -7.26 14.14 -2.52
C GLU A 287 -7.69 14.48 -1.10
N TYR A 288 -7.68 15.76 -0.72
CA TYR A 288 -8.19 16.21 0.56
C TYR A 288 -9.72 16.14 0.64
N GLU A 289 -10.43 16.66 -0.37
CA GLU A 289 -11.89 16.70 -0.43
C GLU A 289 -12.53 15.32 -0.52
N ASN A 290 -11.85 14.34 -1.15
CA ASN A 290 -12.34 12.97 -1.30
C ASN A 290 -11.86 12.01 -0.18
N ALA A 291 -11.07 12.46 0.79
CA ALA A 291 -10.65 11.61 1.90
C ALA A 291 -11.83 11.19 2.77
N ASP A 292 -11.71 10.04 3.46
CA ASP A 292 -12.79 9.52 4.31
C ASP A 292 -13.20 10.50 5.43
N HIS A 293 -12.22 11.24 5.99
CA HIS A 293 -12.45 12.19 7.07
C HIS A 293 -11.62 13.45 6.86
N GLN A 294 -12.22 14.62 7.09
CA GLN A 294 -11.55 15.91 6.99
C GLN A 294 -11.81 16.74 8.24
N VAL A 295 -10.82 17.53 8.61
CA VAL A 295 -10.89 18.46 9.74
C VAL A 295 -10.30 19.80 9.32
N THR A 296 -11.02 20.87 9.55
CA THR A 296 -10.57 22.25 9.31
C THR A 296 -10.99 23.13 10.46
N GLY A 297 -10.08 23.92 11.02
CA GLY A 297 -10.42 24.86 12.08
C GLY A 297 -9.23 25.61 12.63
N GLU A 298 -9.50 26.40 13.63
CA GLU A 298 -8.54 27.29 14.26
C GLU A 298 -8.47 27.05 15.76
N PHE A 299 -7.32 27.28 16.35
CA PHE A 299 -7.09 27.33 17.78
C PHE A 299 -6.94 28.79 18.21
N ASP A 300 -7.66 29.19 19.22
CA ASP A 300 -7.55 30.52 19.80
C ASP A 300 -6.30 30.68 20.69
N SER A 301 -6.13 31.87 21.26
CA SER A 301 -5.02 32.15 22.18
C SER A 301 -5.05 31.36 23.50
N PHE A 302 -6.16 30.69 23.82
CA PHE A 302 -6.32 29.83 25.00
C PHE A 302 -6.16 28.35 24.68
N GLY A 303 -5.97 28.01 23.40
CA GLY A 303 -5.83 26.63 22.93
C GLY A 303 -7.15 25.92 22.70
N GLN A 304 -8.27 26.64 22.65
CA GLN A 304 -9.57 26.11 22.29
C GLN A 304 -9.65 25.99 20.77
N PHE A 305 -10.07 24.84 20.28
CA PHE A 305 -10.36 24.59 18.86
C PHE A 305 -11.80 24.99 18.54
N LEU A 306 -11.98 25.63 17.39
CA LEU A 306 -13.27 25.84 16.74
C LEU A 306 -13.13 25.51 15.25
N GLY A 307 -13.98 24.65 14.74
CA GLY A 307 -13.92 24.29 13.32
C GLY A 307 -14.88 23.19 12.90
N ASP A 308 -14.73 22.77 11.66
CA ASP A 308 -15.59 21.81 11.00
C ASP A 308 -14.92 20.44 10.92
N ILE A 309 -15.69 19.42 11.26
CA ILE A 309 -15.26 18.03 11.24
C ILE A 309 -16.19 17.24 10.33
N SER A 310 -15.67 16.73 9.24
CA SER A 310 -16.39 15.90 8.28
C SER A 310 -15.98 14.44 8.41
N ILE A 311 -16.96 13.57 8.63
CA ILE A 311 -16.80 12.13 8.78
C ILE A 311 -17.63 11.44 7.70
N TYR A 312 -16.97 10.80 6.75
CA TYR A 312 -17.61 10.18 5.57
C TYR A 312 -18.54 11.14 4.80
N GLY A 313 -18.12 12.42 4.68
CA GLY A 313 -18.86 13.45 3.97
C GLY A 313 -19.97 14.15 4.78
N GLU A 314 -20.28 13.69 5.99
CA GLU A 314 -21.16 14.42 6.91
C GLU A 314 -20.36 15.36 7.80
N THR A 315 -20.67 16.64 7.72
CA THR A 315 -19.91 17.70 8.41
C THR A 315 -20.65 18.20 9.65
N LYS A 316 -19.97 18.13 10.79
CA LYS A 316 -20.34 18.84 12.00
C LYS A 316 -19.66 20.20 11.98
N GLN A 317 -20.44 21.25 11.77
CA GLN A 317 -19.96 22.63 11.79
C GLN A 317 -19.75 23.13 13.22
N ASP A 318 -18.85 24.10 13.38
CA ASP A 318 -18.59 24.84 14.62
C ASP A 318 -18.34 23.92 15.83
N HIS A 319 -17.63 22.83 15.65
CA HIS A 319 -17.29 21.93 16.76
C HIS A 319 -16.20 22.54 17.64
N VAL A 320 -16.46 22.59 18.96
CA VAL A 320 -15.57 23.18 19.94
C VAL A 320 -14.86 22.10 20.73
N ILE A 321 -13.53 22.21 20.86
CA ILE A 321 -12.72 21.35 21.73
C ILE A 321 -11.91 22.22 22.68
N ASN A 322 -12.17 22.07 23.98
CA ASN A 322 -11.49 22.81 25.03
C ASN A 322 -10.15 22.14 25.40
N TRP A 323 -9.15 22.98 25.73
CA TRP A 323 -7.91 22.55 26.33
C TRP A 323 -7.77 23.00 27.78
N GLY A 324 -7.84 22.05 28.69
CA GLY A 324 -7.78 22.36 30.15
C GLY A 324 -6.40 22.70 30.71
N GLY A 325 -5.33 22.53 29.93
CA GLY A 325 -3.94 22.72 30.40
C GLY A 325 -3.56 24.16 30.73
N GLY A 326 -4.21 25.14 30.10
CA GLY A 326 -3.95 26.57 30.30
C GLY A 326 -4.56 27.14 31.56
N LYS A 327 -5.48 26.45 32.24
CA LYS A 327 -6.17 26.91 33.44
C LYS A 327 -6.76 28.35 33.29
N GLY A 328 -7.34 28.63 32.12
CA GLY A 328 -7.92 29.95 31.79
C GLY A 328 -6.90 31.06 31.47
N ARG A 329 -5.63 30.72 31.27
CA ARG A 329 -4.60 31.68 30.84
C ARG A 329 -4.25 31.49 29.37
N ALA A 330 -3.90 32.59 28.71
CA ALA A 330 -3.40 32.53 27.35
C ALA A 330 -2.15 31.65 27.25
N THR A 331 -2.11 30.86 26.18
CA THR A 331 -0.99 29.95 25.89
C THR A 331 0.23 30.73 25.44
N GLY A 332 1.41 30.16 25.65
CA GLY A 332 2.63 30.76 25.15
C GLY A 332 2.80 30.58 23.61
N CYS A 333 2.07 29.65 23.00
CA CYS A 333 2.19 29.39 21.56
C CYS A 333 1.39 30.36 20.69
N GLY A 334 0.34 31.02 21.22
CA GLY A 334 -0.57 31.88 20.45
C GLY A 334 -1.55 31.05 19.56
N PRO A 335 -2.42 31.74 18.80
CA PRO A 335 -3.44 31.13 17.96
C PRO A 335 -2.80 30.52 16.68
N PHE A 336 -3.37 29.43 16.17
CA PHE A 336 -2.91 28.76 14.94
C PHE A 336 -4.05 27.99 14.29
N SER A 337 -3.90 27.61 13.03
CA SER A 337 -4.91 26.85 12.30
C SER A 337 -4.44 25.43 11.99
N ILE A 338 -5.41 24.54 11.77
CA ILE A 338 -5.15 23.16 11.35
C ILE A 338 -6.10 22.77 10.22
N ARG A 339 -5.58 22.03 9.28
CA ARG A 339 -6.36 21.35 8.24
C ARG A 339 -5.72 20.00 7.94
N PHE A 340 -6.45 18.92 8.15
CA PHE A 340 -5.94 17.59 7.84
C PHE A 340 -7.05 16.66 7.36
N ALA A 341 -6.64 15.61 6.65
CA ALA A 341 -7.50 14.51 6.23
C ALA A 341 -6.96 13.19 6.75
N ALA A 342 -7.86 12.24 6.96
CA ALA A 342 -7.52 10.88 7.35
C ALA A 342 -8.24 9.87 6.45
N ILE A 343 -7.57 8.74 6.18
CA ILE A 343 -8.03 7.68 5.32
C ILE A 343 -8.14 6.39 6.13
N GLU A 344 -9.22 5.66 5.95
CA GLU A 344 -9.41 4.36 6.58
C GLU A 344 -8.34 3.36 6.14
N GLY A 345 -7.76 2.65 7.10
CA GLY A 345 -6.68 1.69 6.81
C GLY A 345 -7.13 0.46 6.03
N ALA A 346 -8.42 0.09 6.13
CA ALA A 346 -9.00 -1.04 5.44
C ALA A 346 -9.97 -0.58 4.35
N GLY A 347 -9.77 -1.02 3.12
CA GLY A 347 -10.61 -0.62 1.97
C GLY A 347 -12.10 -0.92 2.14
N ARG A 348 -12.43 -1.94 2.94
CA ARG A 348 -13.83 -2.26 3.29
C ARG A 348 -14.53 -1.18 4.13
N ASN A 349 -13.79 -0.28 4.74
CA ASN A 349 -14.30 0.80 5.58
C ASN A 349 -14.16 2.17 4.92
N SER A 350 -13.52 2.25 3.75
CA SER A 350 -13.28 3.50 3.03
C SER A 350 -14.38 3.79 2.01
N THR A 351 -14.66 5.06 1.80
CA THR A 351 -15.55 5.53 0.73
C THR A 351 -14.83 5.61 -0.62
N LEU A 352 -13.50 5.55 -0.61
CA LEU A 352 -12.69 5.61 -1.83
C LEU A 352 -12.83 4.32 -2.66
N PRO A 353 -12.86 4.43 -3.99
CA PRO A 353 -12.72 3.27 -4.86
C PRO A 353 -11.44 2.48 -4.55
N PRO A 354 -11.43 1.15 -4.68
CA PRO A 354 -10.30 0.30 -4.28
C PRO A 354 -8.94 0.70 -4.84
N HIS A 355 -8.91 1.17 -6.09
CA HIS A 355 -7.69 1.68 -6.73
C HIS A 355 -7.19 2.96 -6.06
N ASP A 356 -8.07 3.93 -5.85
CA ASP A 356 -7.72 5.22 -5.25
C ASP A 356 -7.35 5.06 -3.78
N HIS A 357 -8.07 4.21 -3.04
CA HIS A 357 -7.72 3.84 -1.67
C HIS A 357 -6.31 3.26 -1.58
N SER A 358 -5.95 2.31 -2.44
CA SER A 358 -4.60 1.73 -2.46
C SER A 358 -3.52 2.76 -2.81
N ARG A 359 -3.79 3.64 -3.79
CA ARG A 359 -2.91 4.74 -4.17
C ARG A 359 -2.71 5.72 -3.02
N MET A 360 -3.79 6.14 -2.38
CA MET A 360 -3.76 7.08 -1.27
C MET A 360 -3.05 6.51 -0.04
N LEU A 361 -3.28 5.24 0.31
CA LEU A 361 -2.54 4.60 1.40
C LEU A 361 -1.03 4.50 1.15
N LYS A 362 -0.62 4.21 -0.09
CA LYS A 362 0.80 4.24 -0.45
C LYS A 362 1.37 5.64 -0.31
N LYS A 363 0.65 6.66 -0.79
CA LYS A 363 1.06 8.05 -0.71
C LYS A 363 1.16 8.53 0.74
N THR A 364 0.17 8.24 1.58
CA THR A 364 0.20 8.61 3.01
C THR A 364 1.26 7.86 3.81
N ARG A 365 1.59 6.62 3.47
CA ARG A 365 2.72 5.90 4.09
C ARG A 365 4.05 6.55 3.72
N ARG A 366 4.20 7.01 2.48
CA ARG A 366 5.43 7.59 1.95
C ARG A 366 5.66 9.02 2.44
N ILE A 367 4.61 9.86 2.40
CA ILE A 367 4.70 11.31 2.66
C ILE A 367 3.58 11.84 3.57
N GLY A 368 2.83 10.99 4.25
CA GLY A 368 1.77 11.40 5.17
C GLY A 368 2.33 12.02 6.45
N GLY A 369 1.43 12.60 7.24
CA GLY A 369 1.74 13.24 8.52
C GLY A 369 1.21 14.66 8.64
N LEU A 370 1.50 15.30 9.76
CA LEU A 370 1.12 16.70 10.01
C LEU A 370 2.34 17.61 9.80
N TYR A 371 2.27 18.40 8.75
CA TYR A 371 3.26 19.39 8.35
C TYR A 371 3.02 20.70 9.09
N ILE A 372 4.09 21.40 9.47
CA ILE A 372 3.96 22.72 10.09
C ILE A 372 4.52 23.77 9.14
N TYR A 373 3.72 24.79 8.90
CA TYR A 373 4.08 25.94 8.06
C TYR A 373 4.10 27.21 8.89
N ARG A 374 5.16 28.01 8.72
CA ARG A 374 5.24 29.38 9.24
C ARG A 374 5.27 30.33 8.08
N ASP A 375 4.32 31.27 8.03
CA ASP A 375 4.21 32.26 6.96
C ASP A 375 4.26 31.65 5.55
N GLY A 376 3.72 30.46 5.41
CA GLY A 376 3.66 29.72 4.14
C GLY A 376 4.86 28.85 3.81
N VAL A 377 5.90 28.78 4.64
CA VAL A 377 7.09 27.96 4.45
C VAL A 377 7.16 26.86 5.49
N ARG A 378 7.50 25.63 5.06
CA ARG A 378 7.57 24.45 5.91
C ARG A 378 8.69 24.51 6.94
N ILE A 379 8.38 24.08 8.16
CA ILE A 379 9.35 23.85 9.24
C ILE A 379 9.71 22.36 9.31
N GLN A 380 10.97 22.05 9.06
CA GLN A 380 11.50 20.69 9.19
C GLN A 380 11.69 20.32 10.69
N PRO A 381 11.60 19.01 11.09
CA PRO A 381 11.26 17.82 10.28
C PRO A 381 9.77 17.45 10.32
N TYR A 382 8.90 18.38 10.76
CA TYR A 382 7.46 18.12 10.90
C TYR A 382 6.83 17.70 9.57
N GLY A 383 6.00 16.64 9.63
CA GLY A 383 5.39 16.02 8.46
C GLY A 383 6.17 14.83 7.90
N ASN A 384 7.40 14.58 8.32
CA ASN A 384 8.11 13.37 7.92
C ASN A 384 7.47 12.14 8.57
N THR A 385 7.30 11.07 7.80
CA THR A 385 6.62 9.84 8.25
C THR A 385 7.39 9.06 9.33
N ASP A 386 8.70 9.31 9.45
CA ASP A 386 9.60 8.76 10.46
C ASP A 386 9.69 9.62 11.74
N TYR A 387 9.03 10.79 11.75
CA TYR A 387 9.04 11.72 12.88
C TYR A 387 7.66 11.93 13.50
N ASP A 388 7.21 10.97 14.30
CA ASP A 388 5.93 11.03 15.04
C ASP A 388 6.04 11.90 16.31
N TRP A 389 6.20 13.20 16.13
CA TRP A 389 6.38 14.17 17.21
C TRP A 389 5.18 14.34 18.14
N LEU A 390 3.99 13.95 17.68
CA LEU A 390 2.77 13.92 18.50
C LEU A 390 2.53 12.56 19.16
N GLU A 391 3.38 11.56 18.93
CA GLU A 391 3.23 10.19 19.46
C GLU A 391 1.88 9.55 19.06
N ILE A 392 1.44 9.77 17.82
CA ILE A 392 0.17 9.26 17.31
C ILE A 392 0.24 7.74 17.17
N GLU A 393 1.28 7.22 16.51
CA GLU A 393 1.48 5.78 16.36
C GLU A 393 1.74 5.09 17.70
N LEU A 394 2.54 5.71 18.58
CA LEU A 394 2.80 5.16 19.91
C LEU A 394 1.51 5.01 20.73
N ARG A 395 0.57 5.96 20.64
CA ARG A 395 -0.73 5.86 21.30
C ARG A 395 -1.63 4.84 20.63
N ARG A 396 -1.66 4.81 19.30
CA ARG A 396 -2.44 3.85 18.54
C ARG A 396 -2.03 2.38 18.83
N THR A 397 -0.75 2.10 19.04
CA THR A 397 -0.29 0.76 19.45
C THR A 397 -0.84 0.32 20.79
N LYS A 398 -1.16 1.27 21.69
CA LYS A 398 -1.79 0.96 22.98
C LYS A 398 -3.25 0.57 22.80
N SER A 399 -4.00 1.29 21.98
CA SER A 399 -5.39 1.00 21.64
C SER A 399 -5.80 1.74 20.37
N ALA A 400 -5.93 1.04 19.26
CA ALA A 400 -6.40 1.64 18.00
C ALA A 400 -7.88 2.08 18.07
N ALA A 401 -8.70 1.40 18.87
CA ALA A 401 -10.10 1.77 19.07
C ALA A 401 -10.26 3.03 19.92
N TYR A 402 -9.30 3.32 20.81
CA TYR A 402 -9.35 4.48 21.70
C TYR A 402 -8.76 5.74 21.07
N TYR A 403 -7.62 5.61 20.35
CA TYR A 403 -6.88 6.74 19.79
C TYR A 403 -7.13 6.99 18.31
N TYR A 404 -7.72 6.03 17.61
CA TYR A 404 -8.13 6.02 16.21
C TYR A 404 -7.08 6.42 15.19
N PHE A 405 -6.56 7.67 15.21
CA PHE A 405 -5.68 8.22 14.20
C PHE A 405 -4.35 7.46 14.05
N SER A 406 -3.90 7.33 12.79
CA SER A 406 -2.58 6.84 12.43
C SER A 406 -1.83 7.91 11.67
N TYR A 407 -0.59 8.17 12.08
CA TYR A 407 0.27 9.14 11.40
C TYR A 407 0.53 8.78 9.93
N ARG A 408 0.48 7.49 9.61
CA ARG A 408 0.68 6.94 8.26
C ARG A 408 -0.61 6.84 7.44
N GLN A 409 -1.75 7.24 7.98
CA GLN A 409 -3.06 7.22 7.33
C GLN A 409 -3.69 8.62 7.31
N MET A 410 -2.91 9.65 7.63
CA MET A 410 -3.35 11.03 7.63
C MET A 410 -2.34 11.93 6.94
N PHE A 411 -2.81 13.05 6.46
CA PHE A 411 -1.97 14.14 5.95
C PHE A 411 -2.64 15.46 6.28
N GLY A 412 -1.84 16.48 6.52
CA GLY A 412 -2.41 17.77 6.87
C GLY A 412 -1.38 18.81 7.19
N VAL A 413 -1.88 19.99 7.49
CA VAL A 413 -1.12 21.22 7.70
C VAL A 413 -1.53 21.87 9.01
N VAL A 414 -0.55 22.28 9.79
CA VAL A 414 -0.72 23.22 10.89
C VAL A 414 -0.04 24.53 10.49
N SER A 415 -0.79 25.62 10.42
CA SER A 415 -0.27 26.92 9.99
C SER A 415 -0.12 27.85 11.19
N ILE A 416 1.08 28.42 11.32
CA ILE A 416 1.43 29.43 12.33
C ILE A 416 1.91 30.70 11.66
N ASP A 417 1.85 31.81 12.39
CA ASP A 417 2.21 33.14 11.96
C ASP A 417 3.35 33.66 12.83
N SER A 418 4.38 34.24 12.21
CA SER A 418 5.54 34.76 12.94
C SER A 418 5.18 35.89 13.92
N ASP A 419 4.16 36.70 13.62
CA ASP A 419 3.74 37.79 14.50
C ASP A 419 2.95 37.32 15.70
N ARG A 420 2.07 36.34 15.52
CA ARG A 420 1.19 35.81 16.59
C ARG A 420 1.84 34.69 17.40
N ASN A 421 2.80 33.96 16.80
CA ASN A 421 3.45 32.78 17.40
C ASN A 421 4.93 33.00 17.70
N LYS A 422 5.36 34.22 18.11
CA LYS A 422 6.77 34.62 18.31
C LYS A 422 7.53 33.71 19.29
N SER A 423 6.84 33.15 20.28
CA SER A 423 7.46 32.29 21.29
C SER A 423 7.74 30.86 20.79
N LEU A 424 7.17 30.45 19.66
CA LEU A 424 7.53 29.20 18.98
C LEU A 424 8.81 29.45 18.18
N SER A 425 9.99 29.40 18.81
CA SER A 425 11.27 29.63 18.18
C SER A 425 11.90 28.32 17.67
N GLU A 426 12.49 28.36 16.46
CA GLU A 426 13.20 27.22 15.89
C GLU A 426 14.58 27.03 16.52
N LYS A 427 15.08 25.78 16.50
CA LYS A 427 16.45 25.45 16.87
C LYS A 427 17.45 26.10 15.91
N ALA A 428 18.68 26.28 16.38
CA ALA A 428 19.75 26.85 15.58
C ALA A 428 20.05 26.09 14.28
N GLY A 429 19.97 24.74 14.33
CA GLY A 429 20.10 23.84 13.16
C GLY A 429 18.82 23.69 12.35
N ARG A 430 17.78 24.45 12.67
CA ARG A 430 16.45 24.38 11.99
C ARG A 430 15.78 22.99 11.99
N GLU A 431 16.17 22.14 12.93
CA GLU A 431 15.61 20.82 13.17
C GLU A 431 14.47 20.88 14.20
N GLY A 432 13.40 21.63 13.88
CA GLY A 432 12.23 21.77 14.71
C GLY A 432 12.33 22.92 15.74
N PHE A 433 11.31 22.98 16.60
CA PHE A 433 11.21 23.99 17.64
C PHE A 433 12.10 23.71 18.84
N ARG A 434 12.50 24.78 19.54
CA ARG A 434 13.12 24.68 20.88
C ARG A 434 12.10 24.18 21.89
N GLU A 435 12.51 23.30 22.79
CA GLU A 435 11.72 22.74 23.89
C GLU A 435 11.44 23.81 24.98
N ASN A 436 10.71 24.87 24.62
CA ASN A 436 10.26 25.92 25.56
C ASN A 436 8.81 25.67 25.98
N LYS A 437 8.27 26.54 26.82
CA LYS A 437 6.89 26.45 27.32
C LYS A 437 5.88 26.54 26.15
N ALA A 438 6.09 27.45 25.20
CA ALA A 438 5.21 27.63 24.05
C ALA A 438 5.09 26.36 23.21
N TYR A 439 6.21 25.68 22.95
CA TYR A 439 6.20 24.42 22.21
C TYR A 439 5.55 23.27 22.99
N ARG A 440 5.76 23.20 24.30
CA ARG A 440 5.07 22.20 25.14
C ARG A 440 3.57 22.40 25.16
N ASP A 441 3.11 23.67 25.28
CA ASP A 441 1.68 24.02 25.21
C ASP A 441 1.13 23.62 23.83
N PHE A 442 1.78 24.03 22.75
CA PHE A 442 1.42 23.71 21.37
C PHE A 442 1.27 22.19 21.13
N ARG A 443 2.27 21.43 21.55
CA ARG A 443 2.25 19.96 21.44
C ARG A 443 1.13 19.33 22.28
N SER A 444 0.90 19.86 23.49
CA SER A 444 -0.16 19.38 24.39
C SER A 444 -1.55 19.68 23.84
N ILE A 445 -1.77 20.85 23.26
CA ILE A 445 -3.03 21.22 22.61
C ILE A 445 -3.35 20.25 21.48
N LEU A 446 -2.41 20.03 20.57
CA LEU A 446 -2.61 19.13 19.43
C LEU A 446 -2.81 17.67 19.86
N LYS A 447 -2.12 17.21 20.89
CA LYS A 447 -2.33 15.88 21.46
C LYS A 447 -3.74 15.74 22.06
N ASN A 448 -4.17 16.72 22.87
CA ASN A 448 -5.52 16.76 23.44
C ASN A 448 -6.58 16.77 22.34
N PHE A 449 -6.39 17.61 21.34
CA PHE A 449 -7.29 17.75 20.20
C PHE A 449 -7.51 16.43 19.46
N LEU A 450 -6.46 15.72 19.08
CA LEU A 450 -6.58 14.43 18.40
C LEU A 450 -7.24 13.36 19.26
N ILE A 451 -6.98 13.36 20.57
CA ILE A 451 -7.61 12.44 21.52
C ILE A 451 -9.11 12.75 21.65
N GLN A 452 -9.47 14.03 21.71
CA GLN A 452 -10.85 14.46 21.88
C GLN A 452 -11.68 14.22 20.61
N ILE A 453 -11.15 14.53 19.42
CA ILE A 453 -11.83 14.15 18.16
C ILE A 453 -12.05 12.63 18.10
N ALA A 454 -11.03 11.84 18.47
CA ALA A 454 -11.19 10.39 18.50
C ALA A 454 -12.29 9.97 19.47
N ALA A 455 -12.40 10.64 20.63
CA ALA A 455 -13.44 10.38 21.61
C ALA A 455 -14.83 10.75 21.10
N ASP A 456 -14.96 11.92 20.50
CA ASP A 456 -16.25 12.49 20.12
C ASP A 456 -16.86 11.81 18.88
N PHE A 457 -16.05 11.45 17.90
CA PHE A 457 -16.53 11.02 16.59
C PHE A 457 -16.27 9.54 16.26
N PHE A 458 -15.25 8.90 16.85
CA PHE A 458 -14.80 7.57 16.40
C PHE A 458 -14.98 6.46 17.44
N ARG A 459 -15.12 6.79 18.72
CA ARG A 459 -15.45 5.80 19.76
C ARG A 459 -16.95 5.54 19.77
N ARG A 460 -17.35 4.30 20.00
CA ARG A 460 -18.77 3.88 19.98
C ARG A 460 -19.66 4.63 20.97
N ASP A 461 -19.09 5.10 22.05
CA ASP A 461 -19.72 5.90 23.11
C ASP A 461 -19.60 7.41 22.89
N GLY A 462 -18.99 7.83 21.79
CA GLY A 462 -18.81 9.24 21.45
C GLY A 462 -20.14 9.92 21.08
N PRO A 463 -20.33 11.19 21.46
CA PRO A 463 -21.59 11.91 21.25
C PRO A 463 -21.95 12.07 19.77
N TYR A 464 -20.97 12.04 18.87
CA TYR A 464 -21.14 12.19 17.42
C TYR A 464 -20.71 10.95 16.63
N ALA A 465 -20.50 9.81 17.32
CA ALA A 465 -19.99 8.59 16.69
C ALA A 465 -21.05 7.81 15.89
N THR A 466 -22.32 8.11 16.03
CA THR A 466 -23.43 7.35 15.41
C THR A 466 -23.24 7.24 13.90
N ASN A 467 -22.92 8.34 13.23
CA ASN A 467 -22.72 8.36 11.79
C ASN A 467 -21.51 7.52 11.38
N PHE A 468 -20.38 7.66 12.07
CA PHE A 468 -19.17 6.86 11.81
C PHE A 468 -19.46 5.36 11.92
N VAL A 469 -20.13 4.94 12.99
CA VAL A 469 -20.44 3.52 13.23
C VAL A 469 -21.37 2.98 12.15
N GLN A 470 -22.46 3.68 11.86
CA GLN A 470 -23.43 3.25 10.84
C GLN A 470 -22.81 3.18 9.45
N ARG A 471 -22.11 4.23 9.05
CA ARG A 471 -21.52 4.28 7.70
C ARG A 471 -20.45 3.21 7.52
N ARG A 472 -19.67 2.95 8.56
CA ARG A 472 -18.66 1.89 8.54
C ARG A 472 -19.27 0.48 8.45
N GLU A 473 -20.39 0.24 9.12
CA GLU A 473 -21.15 -1.01 9.01
C GLU A 473 -21.72 -1.19 7.60
N GLU A 474 -22.33 -0.15 7.03
CA GLU A 474 -22.85 -0.16 5.66
C GLU A 474 -21.77 -0.44 4.62
N LEU A 475 -20.62 0.22 4.71
CA LEU A 475 -19.49 0.01 3.82
C LEU A 475 -18.96 -1.44 3.94
N ALA A 476 -18.87 -1.95 5.16
CA ALA A 476 -18.43 -3.32 5.41
C ALA A 476 -19.44 -4.36 4.86
N GLU A 477 -20.74 -4.09 4.91
CA GLU A 477 -21.76 -4.95 4.31
C GLU A 477 -21.70 -4.92 2.78
N THR A 478 -21.61 -3.73 2.19
CA THR A 478 -21.47 -3.56 0.74
C THR A 478 -20.24 -4.33 0.24
N TYR A 479 -19.11 -4.19 0.92
CA TYR A 479 -17.90 -4.92 0.60
C TYR A 479 -18.05 -6.44 0.70
N ARG A 480 -18.77 -6.95 1.74
CA ARG A 480 -19.06 -8.39 1.88
C ARG A 480 -19.93 -8.89 0.72
N HIS A 481 -20.94 -8.11 0.31
CA HIS A 481 -21.80 -8.44 -0.83
C HIS A 481 -21.01 -8.50 -2.13
N GLU A 482 -20.14 -7.54 -2.38
CA GLU A 482 -19.24 -7.51 -3.54
C GLU A 482 -18.28 -8.71 -3.53
N GLN A 483 -17.66 -9.02 -2.40
CA GLN A 483 -16.79 -10.19 -2.23
C GLN A 483 -17.54 -11.49 -2.50
N THR A 484 -18.77 -11.60 -2.01
CA THR A 484 -19.61 -12.79 -2.22
C THR A 484 -19.98 -12.94 -3.68
N ARG A 485 -20.34 -11.85 -4.38
CA ARG A 485 -20.58 -11.83 -5.84
C ARG A 485 -19.35 -12.24 -6.61
N ALA A 486 -18.20 -11.65 -6.28
CA ALA A 486 -16.92 -11.98 -6.91
C ALA A 486 -16.53 -13.45 -6.70
N LYS A 487 -16.74 -14.00 -5.49
CA LYS A 487 -16.51 -15.41 -5.19
C LYS A 487 -17.41 -16.34 -6.01
N LYS A 488 -18.71 -16.01 -6.09
CA LYS A 488 -19.68 -16.77 -6.92
C LYS A 488 -19.31 -16.73 -8.42
N ALA A 489 -18.88 -15.57 -8.92
CA ALA A 489 -18.40 -15.42 -10.30
C ALA A 489 -17.15 -16.27 -10.57
N ARG A 490 -16.15 -16.22 -9.67
CA ARG A 490 -14.94 -17.05 -9.77
C ARG A 490 -15.25 -18.55 -9.78
N LEU A 491 -16.18 -19.01 -8.95
CA LEU A 491 -16.61 -20.41 -8.94
C LEU A 491 -17.27 -20.83 -10.26
N LYS A 492 -18.11 -19.95 -10.83
CA LYS A 492 -18.71 -20.20 -12.17
C LYS A 492 -17.66 -20.30 -13.27
N VAL A 493 -16.67 -19.39 -13.26
CA VAL A 493 -15.54 -19.42 -14.21
C VAL A 493 -14.72 -20.68 -14.04
N LYS A 494 -14.38 -21.07 -12.80
CA LYS A 494 -13.60 -22.29 -12.53
C LYS A 494 -14.33 -23.55 -12.97
N LYS A 495 -15.66 -23.63 -12.73
CA LYS A 495 -16.49 -24.74 -13.20
C LYS A 495 -16.52 -24.80 -14.72
N PHE A 496 -16.67 -23.66 -15.38
CA PHE A 496 -16.67 -23.56 -16.83
C PHE A 496 -15.32 -23.99 -17.42
N GLN A 497 -14.21 -23.52 -16.86
CA GLN A 497 -12.87 -23.94 -17.26
C GLN A 497 -12.69 -25.45 -17.13
N LYS A 498 -13.10 -26.04 -15.98
CA LYS A 498 -13.03 -27.48 -15.79
C LYS A 498 -13.84 -28.26 -16.85
N ASN A 499 -15.02 -27.76 -17.23
CA ASN A 499 -15.85 -28.39 -18.25
C ASN A 499 -15.20 -28.31 -19.64
N LEU A 500 -14.54 -27.19 -19.98
CA LEU A 500 -13.76 -27.06 -21.22
C LEU A 500 -12.54 -27.99 -21.24
N ASP A 501 -11.78 -28.01 -20.15
CA ASP A 501 -10.61 -28.89 -20.02
C ASP A 501 -11.04 -30.37 -20.19
N SER A 502 -12.14 -30.78 -19.53
CA SER A 502 -12.70 -32.13 -19.66
C SER A 502 -13.15 -32.46 -21.10
N PHE A 503 -13.73 -31.48 -21.81
CA PHE A 503 -14.08 -31.66 -23.22
C PHE A 503 -12.83 -31.93 -24.08
N PHE A 504 -11.78 -31.15 -23.94
CA PHE A 504 -10.54 -31.34 -24.71
C PHE A 504 -9.79 -32.61 -24.32
N GLU A 505 -9.80 -33.01 -23.04
CA GLU A 505 -9.27 -34.31 -22.60
C GLU A 505 -10.01 -35.48 -23.24
N GLN A 506 -11.35 -35.44 -23.24
CA GLN A 506 -12.17 -36.46 -23.88
C GLN A 506 -11.95 -36.52 -25.42
N LEU A 507 -11.74 -35.37 -26.06
CA LEU A 507 -11.43 -35.28 -27.48
C LEU A 507 -10.09 -35.93 -27.83
N GLN A 508 -9.09 -35.80 -26.91
CA GLN A 508 -7.76 -36.42 -27.09
C GLN A 508 -7.76 -37.93 -26.84
N ASP A 509 -8.54 -38.37 -25.83
CA ASP A 509 -8.57 -39.79 -25.44
C ASP A 509 -9.35 -40.65 -26.49
N LYS A 510 -10.48 -40.16 -26.97
CA LYS A 510 -11.29 -40.82 -27.96
C LYS A 510 -12.04 -39.77 -28.80
N ASN A 511 -11.61 -39.58 -30.03
CA ASN A 511 -12.29 -38.64 -30.91
C ASN A 511 -13.75 -39.08 -31.15
N PRO A 512 -14.75 -38.26 -30.82
CA PRO A 512 -16.16 -38.59 -30.96
C PRO A 512 -16.57 -38.80 -32.42
N LEU A 513 -15.85 -38.22 -33.40
CA LEU A 513 -16.09 -38.44 -34.82
C LEU A 513 -15.70 -39.87 -35.20
N ASP A 514 -14.62 -40.43 -34.68
CA ASP A 514 -14.23 -41.83 -34.94
C ASP A 514 -15.30 -42.79 -34.40
N TRP A 515 -15.85 -42.49 -33.22
CA TRP A 515 -16.97 -43.26 -32.68
C TRP A 515 -18.25 -43.14 -33.50
N VAL A 516 -18.56 -41.95 -34.07
CA VAL A 516 -19.69 -41.78 -35.00
C VAL A 516 -19.51 -42.62 -36.24
N LEU A 517 -18.31 -42.67 -36.81
CA LEU A 517 -17.97 -43.53 -37.99
C LEU A 517 -18.07 -45.02 -37.65
N GLU A 518 -17.55 -45.45 -36.47
CA GLU A 518 -17.68 -46.86 -36.03
C GLU A 518 -19.17 -47.24 -35.84
N LEU A 519 -19.97 -46.37 -35.29
CA LEU A 519 -21.39 -46.55 -35.09
C LEU A 519 -22.13 -46.65 -36.43
N GLU A 520 -21.78 -45.78 -37.39
CA GLU A 520 -22.33 -45.75 -38.74
C GLU A 520 -22.11 -47.11 -39.46
N VAL A 521 -20.87 -47.60 -39.46
CA VAL A 521 -20.49 -48.90 -40.03
C VAL A 521 -21.23 -50.06 -39.34
N SER A 522 -21.36 -50.01 -38.01
CA SER A 522 -22.06 -51.03 -37.23
C SER A 522 -23.56 -51.06 -37.58
N VAL A 523 -24.16 -49.87 -37.71
CA VAL A 523 -25.60 -49.72 -38.01
C VAL A 523 -25.89 -50.17 -39.44
N GLU A 524 -25.03 -49.81 -40.40
CA GLU A 524 -25.14 -50.27 -41.80
C GLU A 524 -25.15 -51.80 -41.89
N ALA A 525 -24.21 -52.46 -41.21
CA ALA A 525 -24.18 -53.94 -41.16
C ALA A 525 -25.46 -54.53 -40.52
N ARG A 526 -25.99 -53.91 -39.45
CA ARG A 526 -27.19 -54.35 -38.77
C ARG A 526 -28.45 -54.12 -39.63
N VAL A 527 -28.52 -53.07 -40.41
CA VAL A 527 -29.61 -52.78 -41.38
C VAL A 527 -29.58 -53.77 -42.48
N GLN A 528 -28.42 -54.13 -43.07
CA GLN A 528 -28.24 -55.17 -44.09
C GLN A 528 -28.66 -56.56 -43.60
N ASP A 529 -28.33 -56.90 -42.34
CA ASP A 529 -28.72 -58.15 -41.71
C ASP A 529 -30.26 -58.24 -41.54
N ALA A 530 -30.83 -57.14 -40.99
CA ALA A 530 -32.27 -57.04 -40.79
C ALA A 530 -33.09 -57.05 -42.09
N SER A 531 -32.53 -56.56 -43.19
CA SER A 531 -33.20 -56.53 -44.50
C SER A 531 -33.31 -57.92 -45.15
N ARG A 532 -32.48 -58.89 -44.67
CA ARG A 532 -32.48 -60.28 -45.16
C ARG A 532 -33.50 -61.18 -44.46
N ASP A 533 -34.24 -60.74 -43.49
CA ASP A 533 -35.26 -61.51 -42.79
C ASP A 533 -36.40 -61.83 -43.72
N PRO A 534 -36.83 -63.14 -43.85
CA PRO A 534 -37.87 -63.58 -44.79
C PRO A 534 -39.26 -62.97 -44.51
N ASP A 535 -39.50 -62.55 -43.26
CA ASP A 535 -40.73 -61.87 -42.84
C ASP A 535 -40.55 -60.35 -43.05
N ARG A 536 -41.17 -59.81 -44.10
CA ARG A 536 -41.08 -58.39 -44.47
C ARG A 536 -41.52 -57.45 -43.34
N HIS A 537 -42.47 -57.86 -42.53
CA HIS A 537 -42.99 -57.04 -41.46
C HIS A 537 -41.99 -56.94 -40.28
N ARG A 538 -41.34 -58.08 -39.97
CA ARG A 538 -40.26 -58.14 -38.96
C ARG A 538 -39.03 -57.36 -39.45
N ALA A 539 -38.62 -57.53 -40.68
CA ALA A 539 -37.49 -56.79 -41.28
C ALA A 539 -37.70 -55.29 -41.16
N THR A 540 -38.90 -54.81 -41.58
CA THR A 540 -39.22 -53.37 -41.49
C THR A 540 -39.17 -52.82 -40.06
N ASN A 541 -39.75 -53.62 -39.13
CA ASN A 541 -39.74 -53.17 -37.70
C ASN A 541 -38.32 -53.17 -37.09
N ARG A 542 -37.53 -54.20 -37.38
CA ARG A 542 -36.11 -54.23 -36.94
C ARG A 542 -35.27 -53.08 -37.48
N ILE A 543 -35.42 -52.77 -38.79
CA ILE A 543 -34.70 -51.62 -39.36
C ILE A 543 -35.13 -50.31 -38.70
N ARG A 544 -36.40 -50.09 -38.40
CA ARG A 544 -36.89 -48.91 -37.69
C ARG A 544 -36.37 -48.81 -36.22
N GLU A 545 -36.27 -49.97 -35.59
CA GLU A 545 -35.65 -49.96 -34.22
C GLU A 545 -34.18 -49.59 -34.24
N ILE A 546 -33.42 -50.15 -35.21
CA ILE A 546 -32.02 -49.81 -35.40
C ILE A 546 -31.85 -48.32 -35.71
N GLU A 547 -32.62 -47.75 -36.63
CA GLU A 547 -32.59 -46.33 -36.99
C GLU A 547 -32.93 -45.43 -35.75
N ARG A 548 -33.94 -45.81 -34.97
CA ARG A 548 -34.31 -45.05 -33.77
C ARG A 548 -33.21 -45.07 -32.72
N ASP A 549 -32.61 -46.24 -32.45
CA ASP A 549 -31.57 -46.39 -31.47
C ASP A 549 -30.29 -45.63 -31.89
N PHE A 550 -29.93 -45.68 -33.17
CA PHE A 550 -28.85 -44.90 -33.73
C PHE A 550 -29.01 -43.39 -33.53
N ARG A 551 -30.16 -42.82 -33.86
CA ARG A 551 -30.48 -41.39 -33.67
C ARG A 551 -30.47 -41.01 -32.20
N ARG A 552 -30.87 -41.91 -31.31
CA ARG A 552 -30.80 -41.69 -29.90
C ARG A 552 -29.37 -41.64 -29.40
N GLU A 553 -28.52 -42.57 -29.81
CA GLU A 553 -27.09 -42.60 -29.45
C GLU A 553 -26.34 -41.33 -29.90
N LEU A 554 -26.60 -40.86 -31.13
CA LEU A 554 -26.07 -39.60 -31.64
C LEU A 554 -26.54 -38.37 -30.85
N THR A 555 -27.82 -38.36 -30.44
CA THR A 555 -28.37 -37.28 -29.64
C THR A 555 -27.77 -37.26 -28.24
N ASP A 556 -27.59 -38.42 -27.63
CA ASP A 556 -26.94 -38.55 -26.31
C ASP A 556 -25.47 -38.16 -26.39
N LEU A 557 -24.76 -38.46 -27.47
CA LEU A 557 -23.41 -38.01 -27.73
C LEU A 557 -23.32 -36.48 -27.84
N GLU A 558 -24.15 -35.84 -28.65
CA GLU A 558 -24.18 -34.37 -28.77
C GLU A 558 -24.43 -33.72 -27.41
N ALA A 559 -25.31 -34.30 -26.61
CA ALA A 559 -25.62 -33.78 -25.29
C ALA A 559 -24.43 -33.91 -24.29
N ALA A 560 -23.68 -35.04 -24.36
CA ALA A 560 -22.54 -35.30 -23.48
C ALA A 560 -21.36 -34.31 -23.72
N TYR A 561 -21.15 -33.89 -24.96
CA TYR A 561 -20.08 -32.96 -25.36
C TYR A 561 -20.50 -31.48 -25.30
N ARG A 562 -21.73 -31.16 -24.85
CA ARG A 562 -22.23 -29.81 -24.81
C ARG A 562 -21.77 -29.06 -23.58
N VAL A 563 -20.95 -28.02 -23.76
CA VAL A 563 -20.53 -27.09 -22.69
C VAL A 563 -21.34 -25.81 -22.75
N THR A 564 -21.84 -25.34 -21.58
CA THR A 564 -22.63 -24.12 -21.50
C THR A 564 -21.79 -22.96 -21.00
N LYS A 565 -21.74 -21.84 -21.76
CA LYS A 565 -21.03 -20.61 -21.36
C LYS A 565 -21.73 -19.94 -20.21
N PRO A 566 -21.03 -19.66 -19.06
CA PRO A 566 -21.63 -18.90 -17.98
C PRO A 566 -21.76 -17.42 -18.35
N ARG A 567 -22.73 -16.74 -17.78
CA ARG A 567 -22.91 -15.28 -17.91
C ARG A 567 -21.94 -14.55 -16.99
N VAL A 568 -20.65 -14.61 -17.27
CA VAL A 568 -19.56 -13.94 -16.57
C VAL A 568 -18.47 -13.59 -17.58
N GLY A 569 -17.71 -12.53 -17.31
CA GLY A 569 -16.56 -12.15 -18.13
C GLY A 569 -15.49 -13.25 -18.14
N LEU A 570 -14.96 -13.56 -19.29
CA LEU A 570 -13.91 -14.56 -19.47
C LEU A 570 -12.57 -13.87 -19.72
N SER A 571 -11.49 -14.46 -19.19
CA SER A 571 -10.14 -14.03 -19.53
C SER A 571 -9.86 -14.24 -21.03
N LYS A 572 -8.90 -13.48 -21.61
CA LYS A 572 -8.51 -13.65 -23.02
C LYS A 572 -8.14 -15.11 -23.37
N ALA A 573 -7.46 -15.80 -22.44
CA ALA A 573 -7.07 -17.19 -22.63
C ALA A 573 -8.30 -18.11 -22.68
N LEU A 574 -9.21 -17.97 -21.69
CA LEU A 574 -10.42 -18.79 -21.62
C LEU A 574 -11.41 -18.45 -22.75
N GLY A 575 -11.38 -17.20 -23.24
CA GLY A 575 -12.13 -16.81 -24.45
C GLY A 575 -11.62 -17.48 -25.71
N ARG A 576 -10.32 -17.69 -25.86
CA ARG A 576 -9.74 -18.48 -26.97
C ARG A 576 -10.15 -19.93 -26.86
N GLN A 577 -9.94 -20.57 -25.70
CA GLN A 577 -10.38 -21.97 -25.49
C GLN A 577 -11.87 -22.17 -25.78
N TRP A 578 -12.71 -21.16 -25.46
CA TRP A 578 -14.14 -21.22 -25.82
C TRP A 578 -14.37 -21.18 -27.33
N ASN A 579 -13.63 -20.38 -28.07
CA ASN A 579 -13.76 -20.34 -29.54
C ASN A 579 -13.25 -21.65 -30.17
N ASP A 580 -12.14 -22.20 -29.68
CA ASP A 580 -11.62 -23.49 -30.10
C ASP A 580 -12.65 -24.62 -29.83
N TYR A 581 -13.32 -24.59 -28.65
CA TYR A 581 -14.42 -25.50 -28.35
C TYR A 581 -15.58 -25.35 -29.33
N LEU A 582 -15.98 -24.12 -29.70
CA LEU A 582 -17.08 -23.90 -30.62
C LEU A 582 -16.77 -24.49 -32.01
N GLU A 583 -15.54 -24.35 -32.45
CA GLU A 583 -15.09 -24.93 -33.73
C GLU A 583 -15.13 -26.46 -33.71
N GLU A 584 -14.57 -27.08 -32.68
CA GLU A 584 -14.55 -28.54 -32.53
C GLU A 584 -15.98 -29.12 -32.30
N PHE A 585 -16.80 -28.44 -31.53
CA PHE A 585 -18.19 -28.87 -31.35
C PHE A 585 -19.04 -28.74 -32.62
N ASP A 586 -18.77 -27.73 -33.46
CA ASP A 586 -19.47 -27.59 -34.77
C ASP A 586 -19.02 -28.67 -35.76
N ASN A 587 -17.74 -29.04 -35.75
CA ASN A 587 -17.22 -30.19 -36.50
C ASN A 587 -17.93 -31.48 -36.09
N LEU A 588 -18.08 -31.74 -34.79
CA LEU A 588 -18.82 -32.90 -34.29
C LEU A 588 -20.29 -32.89 -34.77
N ARG A 589 -20.94 -31.71 -34.70
CA ARG A 589 -22.34 -31.57 -35.18
C ARG A 589 -22.46 -31.81 -36.68
N GLN A 590 -21.46 -31.40 -37.48
CA GLN A 590 -21.46 -31.68 -38.90
C GLN A 590 -21.30 -33.18 -39.14
N GLY A 591 -20.39 -33.86 -38.42
CA GLY A 591 -20.25 -35.32 -38.51
C GLY A 591 -21.52 -36.07 -38.15
N ILE A 592 -22.20 -35.65 -37.07
CA ILE A 592 -23.50 -36.24 -36.67
C ILE A 592 -24.59 -36.02 -37.74
N ARG A 593 -24.63 -34.88 -38.43
CA ARG A 593 -25.54 -34.64 -39.55
C ARG A 593 -25.25 -35.55 -40.70
N GLN A 594 -23.97 -35.66 -41.13
CA GLN A 594 -23.53 -36.55 -42.21
C GLN A 594 -23.90 -38.01 -41.93
N ALA A 595 -23.64 -38.48 -40.72
CA ALA A 595 -24.02 -39.83 -40.29
C ALA A 595 -25.51 -40.10 -40.37
N ASN A 596 -26.36 -39.13 -39.98
CA ASN A 596 -27.79 -39.22 -40.13
C ASN A 596 -28.21 -39.32 -41.62
N ASP A 597 -27.61 -38.48 -42.49
CA ASP A 597 -27.90 -38.45 -43.91
C ASP A 597 -27.45 -39.76 -44.57
N THR A 598 -26.30 -40.32 -44.18
CA THR A 598 -25.78 -41.61 -44.68
C THR A 598 -26.72 -42.74 -44.29
N ILE A 599 -27.14 -42.81 -43.02
CA ILE A 599 -28.03 -43.86 -42.55
C ILE A 599 -29.42 -43.74 -43.22
N ASP A 600 -29.91 -42.53 -43.44
CA ASP A 600 -31.16 -42.32 -44.21
C ASP A 600 -31.05 -42.90 -45.62
N SER A 601 -29.91 -42.71 -46.30
CA SER A 601 -29.63 -43.25 -47.60
C SER A 601 -29.52 -44.78 -47.57
N VAL A 602 -28.78 -45.35 -46.62
CA VAL A 602 -28.57 -46.80 -46.46
C VAL A 602 -29.92 -47.49 -46.20
N VAL A 603 -30.72 -46.94 -45.28
CA VAL A 603 -32.05 -47.50 -44.95
C VAL A 603 -32.96 -47.42 -46.15
N ALA A 604 -32.96 -46.35 -46.93
CA ALA A 604 -33.76 -46.20 -48.16
C ALA A 604 -33.37 -47.21 -49.25
N ASP A 605 -32.07 -47.35 -49.40
CA ASP A 605 -31.49 -48.25 -50.44
C ASP A 605 -31.79 -49.73 -50.13
N GLU A 606 -31.58 -50.17 -48.87
CA GLU A 606 -31.87 -51.53 -48.41
C GLU A 606 -33.37 -51.86 -48.41
N MET A 607 -34.21 -50.89 -48.02
CA MET A 607 -35.64 -51.08 -48.14
C MET A 607 -36.14 -51.16 -49.57
N SER A 608 -35.55 -50.40 -50.51
CA SER A 608 -35.87 -50.45 -51.92
C SER A 608 -35.44 -51.78 -52.58
N LYS A 609 -34.17 -52.23 -52.36
CA LYS A 609 -33.61 -53.45 -52.81
C LYS A 609 -34.41 -54.68 -52.39
N ASN A 610 -34.98 -54.73 -51.21
CA ASN A 610 -35.69 -55.85 -50.65
C ASN A 610 -37.24 -55.76 -50.82
N GLY A 611 -37.72 -54.78 -51.56
CA GLY A 611 -39.17 -54.61 -51.83
C GLY A 611 -39.99 -54.26 -50.57
N LEU A 612 -39.35 -53.58 -49.57
CA LEU A 612 -39.95 -53.20 -48.32
C LEU A 612 -40.49 -51.76 -48.37
N ASP A 613 -40.88 -51.29 -49.58
CA ASP A 613 -41.32 -49.91 -49.81
C ASP A 613 -42.55 -49.53 -48.94
N LEU A 614 -42.27 -48.74 -47.91
CA LEU A 614 -43.26 -47.96 -47.19
C LEU A 614 -43.14 -46.51 -47.64
N ASP A 615 -44.25 -45.91 -47.98
CA ASP A 615 -44.42 -44.57 -48.52
C ASP A 615 -43.41 -43.53 -47.95
N ALA A 616 -42.52 -43.02 -48.82
CA ALA A 616 -41.54 -41.98 -48.48
C ALA A 616 -42.23 -40.77 -47.83
N ARG A 617 -43.48 -40.57 -48.10
CA ARG A 617 -44.32 -39.52 -47.52
C ARG A 617 -44.60 -39.78 -46.02
N ASP A 618 -44.86 -40.99 -45.57
CA ASP A 618 -45.08 -41.37 -44.18
C ASP A 618 -43.79 -41.24 -43.33
N ARG A 619 -42.60 -41.50 -43.94
CA ARG A 619 -41.28 -41.29 -43.26
C ARG A 619 -41.00 -39.83 -43.01
N LEU A 620 -41.21 -38.99 -44.03
CA LEU A 620 -41.02 -37.55 -43.96
C LEU A 620 -42.01 -36.94 -42.95
N GLN A 621 -43.24 -37.37 -42.97
CA GLN A 621 -44.30 -36.88 -42.03
C GLN A 621 -43.95 -37.25 -40.60
N LYS A 622 -43.48 -38.45 -40.26
CA LYS A 622 -43.10 -38.86 -38.93
C LYS A 622 -41.79 -38.21 -38.47
N ALA A 623 -40.83 -37.97 -39.39
CA ALA A 623 -39.64 -37.21 -39.07
C ALA A 623 -39.95 -35.78 -38.70
N LEU A 624 -40.85 -35.10 -39.41
CA LEU A 624 -41.32 -33.77 -39.13
C LEU A 624 -42.15 -33.71 -37.83
N GLU A 625 -42.96 -34.68 -37.52
CA GLU A 625 -43.74 -34.83 -36.30
C GLU A 625 -42.79 -35.00 -35.10
N ASN A 626 -41.77 -35.82 -35.19
CA ASN A 626 -40.73 -36.01 -34.15
C ASN A 626 -39.91 -34.73 -33.92
N LEU A 627 -39.45 -34.06 -34.98
CA LEU A 627 -38.79 -32.77 -34.90
C LEU A 627 -39.69 -31.71 -34.26
N GLY A 628 -40.94 -31.66 -34.63
CA GLY A 628 -41.93 -30.78 -34.06
C GLY A 628 -42.22 -31.04 -32.56
N THR A 629 -42.22 -32.31 -32.15
CA THR A 629 -42.40 -32.66 -30.72
C THR A 629 -41.14 -32.32 -29.88
N LEU A 630 -39.94 -32.56 -30.42
CA LEU A 630 -38.71 -32.17 -29.78
C LEU A 630 -38.57 -30.65 -29.62
N ALA A 631 -38.85 -29.90 -30.68
CA ALA A 631 -38.88 -28.44 -30.66
C ALA A 631 -39.89 -27.90 -29.65
N LYS A 632 -41.13 -28.45 -29.62
CA LYS A 632 -42.14 -28.06 -28.62
C LYS A 632 -41.72 -28.42 -27.21
N LYS A 633 -41.09 -29.56 -26.97
CA LYS A 633 -40.57 -29.98 -25.65
C LYS A 633 -39.47 -29.03 -25.18
N SER A 634 -38.45 -28.76 -26.00
CA SER A 634 -37.39 -27.84 -25.68
C SER A 634 -37.87 -26.42 -25.37
N THR A 635 -38.83 -25.92 -26.19
CA THR A 635 -39.42 -24.60 -25.96
C THR A 635 -40.25 -24.55 -24.65
N ARG A 636 -40.95 -25.63 -24.32
CA ARG A 636 -41.72 -25.72 -23.06
C ARG A 636 -40.81 -25.80 -21.86
N GLU A 637 -39.71 -26.52 -21.92
CA GLU A 637 -38.70 -26.59 -20.86
C GLU A 637 -38.05 -25.22 -20.61
N LYS A 638 -37.69 -24.48 -21.68
CA LYS A 638 -37.18 -23.11 -21.56
C LYS A 638 -38.19 -22.14 -20.98
N ARG A 639 -39.43 -22.22 -21.40
CA ARG A 639 -40.55 -21.43 -20.83
C ARG A 639 -40.72 -21.73 -19.36
N HIS A 640 -40.69 -22.99 -18.95
CA HIS A 640 -40.81 -23.37 -17.54
C HIS A 640 -39.64 -22.85 -16.69
N GLN A 641 -38.42 -22.91 -17.21
CA GLN A 641 -37.25 -22.31 -16.56
C GLN A 641 -37.41 -20.80 -16.37
N ILE A 642 -37.87 -20.08 -17.38
CA ILE A 642 -38.09 -18.63 -17.31
C ILE A 642 -39.18 -18.32 -16.27
N LEU A 643 -40.31 -19.02 -16.29
CA LEU A 643 -41.40 -18.81 -15.34
C LEU A 643 -40.96 -19.10 -13.89
N SER A 644 -40.23 -20.19 -13.64
CA SER A 644 -39.73 -20.53 -12.29
C SER A 644 -38.76 -19.51 -11.74
N GLU A 645 -37.88 -18.95 -12.59
CA GLU A 645 -36.97 -17.86 -12.16
C GLU A 645 -37.72 -16.54 -11.93
N THR A 646 -38.72 -16.24 -12.74
CA THR A 646 -39.57 -15.06 -12.55
C THR A 646 -40.39 -15.16 -11.25
N ASP A 647 -40.97 -16.33 -10.96
CA ASP A 647 -41.68 -16.57 -9.72
C ASP A 647 -40.80 -16.47 -8.49
N ARG A 648 -39.56 -16.96 -8.60
CA ARG A 648 -38.54 -16.83 -7.53
C ARG A 648 -38.16 -15.38 -7.27
N ILE A 649 -37.87 -14.60 -8.32
CA ILE A 649 -37.53 -13.17 -8.20
C ILE A 649 -38.72 -12.40 -7.59
N SER A 650 -39.94 -12.71 -8.01
CA SER A 650 -41.15 -12.11 -7.47
C SER A 650 -41.39 -12.45 -6.00
N ALA A 651 -41.15 -13.70 -5.60
CA ALA A 651 -41.26 -14.15 -4.20
C ALA A 651 -40.18 -13.47 -3.32
N ASP A 652 -38.93 -13.43 -3.78
CA ASP A 652 -37.84 -12.80 -3.06
C ASP A 652 -38.06 -11.28 -2.90
N SER A 653 -38.56 -10.61 -3.93
CA SER A 653 -38.91 -9.17 -3.90
C SER A 653 -40.04 -8.89 -2.93
N THR A 654 -41.10 -9.74 -2.94
CA THR A 654 -42.24 -9.63 -2.01
C THR A 654 -41.80 -9.87 -0.57
N ALA A 655 -40.93 -10.85 -0.33
CA ALA A 655 -40.39 -11.15 0.98
C ALA A 655 -39.56 -9.98 1.53
N LEU A 656 -38.71 -9.38 0.67
CA LEU A 656 -37.90 -8.21 1.03
C LEU A 656 -38.76 -7.00 1.40
N ALA A 657 -39.79 -6.72 0.60
CA ALA A 657 -40.75 -5.64 0.86
C ALA A 657 -41.48 -5.85 2.20
N ALA A 658 -41.93 -7.08 2.45
CA ALA A 658 -42.60 -7.42 3.71
C ALA A 658 -41.67 -7.36 4.93
N MET A 659 -40.37 -7.65 4.74
CA MET A 659 -39.38 -7.53 5.79
C MET A 659 -39.12 -6.04 6.12
N CYS A 660 -38.95 -5.20 5.12
CA CYS A 660 -38.75 -3.76 5.31
C CYS A 660 -39.92 -3.10 6.05
N VAL A 661 -41.15 -3.46 5.71
CA VAL A 661 -42.36 -2.95 6.43
C VAL A 661 -42.35 -3.43 7.88
N ARG A 662 -42.05 -4.69 8.15
CA ARG A 662 -41.95 -5.23 9.52
C ARG A 662 -40.86 -4.54 10.34
N ASP A 663 -39.68 -4.27 9.77
CA ASP A 663 -38.59 -3.59 10.47
C ASP A 663 -38.98 -2.17 10.91
N VAL A 664 -39.73 -1.45 10.07
CA VAL A 664 -40.28 -0.12 10.42
C VAL A 664 -41.34 -0.24 11.52
N ASP A 665 -42.29 -1.18 11.38
CA ASP A 665 -43.34 -1.39 12.40
C ASP A 665 -42.74 -1.79 13.76
N ASP A 666 -41.74 -2.64 13.78
CA ASP A 666 -41.04 -3.04 15.00
C ASP A 666 -40.25 -1.87 15.63
N SER A 667 -39.68 -1.00 14.83
CA SER A 667 -39.03 0.22 15.28
C SER A 667 -40.00 1.21 15.88
N ILE A 668 -41.18 1.41 15.22
CA ILE A 668 -42.26 2.23 15.76
C ILE A 668 -42.76 1.65 17.09
N ARG A 669 -42.99 0.33 17.16
CA ARG A 669 -43.45 -0.35 18.38
C ARG A 669 -42.46 -0.20 19.51
N LYS A 670 -41.16 -0.35 19.26
CA LYS A 670 -40.11 -0.13 20.26
C LYS A 670 -40.08 1.32 20.77
N VAL A 671 -40.26 2.29 19.87
CA VAL A 671 -40.32 3.72 20.23
C VAL A 671 -41.56 4.01 21.08
N MET A 672 -42.73 3.48 20.68
CA MET A 672 -43.96 3.65 21.42
C MET A 672 -43.94 2.98 22.80
N THR A 673 -43.34 1.81 22.91
CA THR A 673 -43.17 1.12 24.19
C THR A 673 -42.20 1.90 25.11
N ALA A 674 -41.06 2.40 24.58
CA ALA A 674 -40.16 3.23 25.33
C ALA A 674 -40.81 4.54 25.82
N PHE A 675 -41.64 5.15 24.95
CA PHE A 675 -42.43 6.34 25.30
C PHE A 675 -43.43 6.05 26.41
N ALA A 676 -44.18 4.95 26.35
CA ALA A 676 -45.15 4.55 27.35
C ALA A 676 -44.53 4.25 28.74
N GLN A 677 -43.23 3.86 28.77
CA GLN A 677 -42.50 3.61 30.01
C GLN A 677 -41.80 4.84 30.59
N CYS A 678 -41.79 5.96 29.86
CA CYS A 678 -41.16 7.20 30.33
C CYS A 678 -42.02 7.90 31.44
N ASN A 679 -41.41 8.10 32.58
CA ASN A 679 -42.02 8.94 33.62
C ASN A 679 -41.76 10.41 33.30
N MET A 680 -42.79 11.13 32.88
CA MET A 680 -42.73 12.53 32.43
C MET A 680 -42.91 13.54 33.55
N ALA A 681 -43.09 13.11 34.80
CA ALA A 681 -43.26 14.02 35.92
C ALA A 681 -41.96 14.81 36.21
N GLY A 682 -42.00 16.13 36.03
CA GLY A 682 -40.87 17.02 36.28
C GLY A 682 -40.00 17.35 35.06
N TRP A 683 -40.45 17.06 33.86
CA TRP A 683 -39.72 17.48 32.67
C TRP A 683 -39.94 18.97 32.39
N ASP A 684 -38.86 19.69 32.06
CA ASP A 684 -38.89 21.04 31.51
C ASP A 684 -39.14 21.01 29.99
N GLN A 685 -39.39 22.17 29.43
CA GLN A 685 -39.77 22.32 28.02
C GLN A 685 -38.62 21.89 27.08
N ASP A 686 -37.35 22.14 27.48
CA ASP A 686 -36.17 21.79 26.68
C ASP A 686 -35.96 20.26 26.63
N ARG A 687 -36.15 19.58 27.75
CA ARG A 687 -36.10 18.13 27.83
C ARG A 687 -37.21 17.47 27.01
N TRP A 688 -38.39 18.07 26.99
CA TRP A 688 -39.51 17.61 26.16
C TRP A 688 -39.17 17.68 24.65
N ILE A 689 -38.61 18.80 24.20
CA ILE A 689 -38.20 19.02 22.82
C ILE A 689 -37.09 18.05 22.45
N HIS A 690 -36.12 17.86 23.33
CA HIS A 690 -34.98 16.96 23.08
C HIS A 690 -35.43 15.50 22.95
N GLU A 691 -36.22 14.98 23.88
CA GLU A 691 -36.72 13.58 23.80
C GLU A 691 -37.67 13.36 22.64
N ARG A 692 -38.53 14.32 22.33
CA ARG A 692 -39.34 14.27 21.13
C ARG A 692 -38.48 14.13 19.86
N SER A 693 -37.50 15.01 19.70
CA SER A 693 -36.58 14.98 18.55
C SER A 693 -35.84 13.64 18.45
N ARG A 694 -35.39 13.08 19.58
CA ARG A 694 -34.72 11.79 19.65
C ARG A 694 -35.61 10.62 19.21
N LEU A 695 -36.85 10.61 19.62
CA LEU A 695 -37.80 9.58 19.25
C LEU A 695 -38.23 9.68 17.78
N GLU A 696 -38.47 10.92 17.29
CA GLU A 696 -38.75 11.17 15.86
C GLU A 696 -37.59 10.74 14.97
N GLU A 697 -36.37 11.03 15.37
CA GLU A 697 -35.17 10.65 14.60
C GLU A 697 -35.01 9.13 14.48
N ARG A 698 -35.29 8.38 15.54
CA ARG A 698 -35.29 6.91 15.48
C ARG A 698 -36.27 6.32 14.48
N ILE A 699 -37.46 6.89 14.39
CA ILE A 699 -38.49 6.47 13.38
C ILE A 699 -38.02 6.84 11.98
N ARG A 700 -37.52 8.08 11.80
CA ARG A 700 -37.02 8.54 10.50
C ARG A 700 -35.84 7.72 10.02
N LEU A 701 -34.97 7.27 10.92
CA LEU A 701 -33.83 6.43 10.61
C LEU A 701 -34.29 5.06 10.09
N ALA A 702 -35.22 4.42 10.77
CA ALA A 702 -35.81 3.15 10.31
C ALA A 702 -36.50 3.29 8.95
N GLN A 703 -37.21 4.41 8.74
CA GLN A 703 -37.88 4.71 7.47
C GLN A 703 -36.87 4.90 6.34
N ARG A 704 -35.79 5.70 6.56
CA ARG A 704 -34.72 5.92 5.55
C ARG A 704 -34.05 4.62 5.17
N GLU A 705 -33.76 3.77 6.14
CA GLU A 705 -33.11 2.48 5.90
C GLU A 705 -34.01 1.53 5.08
N ALA A 706 -35.29 1.43 5.42
CA ALA A 706 -36.26 0.63 4.68
C ALA A 706 -36.45 1.17 3.26
N THR A 707 -36.61 2.49 3.08
CA THR A 707 -36.73 3.14 1.77
C THR A 707 -35.52 2.86 0.91
N ARG A 708 -34.32 2.98 1.44
CA ARG A 708 -33.07 2.73 0.70
C ARG A 708 -32.94 1.27 0.23
N LYS A 709 -33.30 0.30 1.10
CA LYS A 709 -33.33 -1.12 0.71
C LYS A 709 -34.32 -1.37 -0.43
N LEU A 710 -35.50 -0.75 -0.36
CA LEU A 710 -36.52 -0.87 -1.41
C LEU A 710 -36.14 -0.16 -2.70
N GLU A 711 -35.52 1.01 -2.64
CA GLU A 711 -35.02 1.74 -3.82
C GLU A 711 -33.88 0.97 -4.51
N SER A 712 -32.98 0.36 -3.74
CA SER A 712 -31.94 -0.51 -4.29
C SER A 712 -32.53 -1.75 -4.97
N ALA A 713 -33.56 -2.36 -4.39
CA ALA A 713 -34.26 -3.48 -5.02
C ALA A 713 -35.05 -3.05 -6.26
N LEU A 714 -35.68 -1.88 -6.24
CA LEU A 714 -36.41 -1.32 -7.38
C LEU A 714 -35.47 -1.01 -8.55
N SER A 715 -34.30 -0.41 -8.28
CA SER A 715 -33.29 -0.14 -9.31
C SER A 715 -32.80 -1.44 -9.97
N LEU A 716 -32.62 -2.51 -9.19
CA LEU A 716 -32.24 -3.82 -9.73
C LEU A 716 -33.33 -4.47 -10.57
N LEU A 717 -34.60 -4.23 -10.23
CA LEU A 717 -35.75 -4.74 -10.99
C LEU A 717 -36.01 -3.92 -12.26
N THR A 718 -35.76 -2.61 -12.23
CA THR A 718 -35.87 -1.74 -13.42
C THR A 718 -34.74 -1.95 -14.42
N GLU A 719 -33.58 -2.39 -14.00
CA GLU A 719 -32.46 -2.78 -14.88
C GLU A 719 -32.72 -4.12 -15.62
N VAL A 720 -33.74 -4.89 -15.20
CA VAL A 720 -34.19 -6.08 -15.92
C VAL A 720 -35.15 -5.68 -17.04
N GLU A 721 -34.77 -4.75 -17.90
CA GLU A 721 -35.46 -4.60 -19.19
C GLU A 721 -35.09 -5.79 -20.10
N VAL A 722 -36.12 -6.47 -20.59
CA VAL A 722 -36.04 -7.57 -21.58
C VAL A 722 -35.76 -6.97 -22.96
N SER A 723 -34.68 -6.20 -23.09
CA SER A 723 -34.13 -5.77 -24.38
C SER A 723 -32.86 -6.53 -24.67
N GLY A 724 -32.77 -7.11 -25.85
CA GLY A 724 -31.70 -8.07 -26.22
C GLY A 724 -30.28 -7.53 -26.31
N ASP A 725 -29.96 -6.36 -25.72
CA ASP A 725 -28.67 -5.71 -25.83
C ASP A 725 -27.95 -5.42 -24.47
N SER A 726 -28.47 -5.90 -23.35
CA SER A 726 -27.83 -5.70 -22.03
C SER A 726 -26.49 -6.47 -21.83
N SER A 727 -26.10 -7.25 -22.82
CA SER A 727 -24.87 -8.07 -22.78
C SER A 727 -23.58 -7.25 -22.68
N ILE A 728 -23.55 -6.01 -23.14
CA ILE A 728 -22.31 -5.21 -23.24
C ILE A 728 -21.96 -4.53 -21.89
N VAL A 729 -22.95 -4.07 -21.16
CA VAL A 729 -22.75 -3.38 -19.86
C VAL A 729 -22.35 -4.40 -18.79
N ASP A 730 -23.00 -5.58 -18.77
CA ASP A 730 -22.63 -6.68 -17.87
C ASP A 730 -21.26 -7.27 -18.20
N GLN A 731 -20.88 -7.29 -19.48
CA GLN A 731 -19.53 -7.70 -19.91
C GLN A 731 -18.46 -6.67 -19.50
N LEU A 732 -18.74 -5.38 -19.59
CA LEU A 732 -17.84 -4.31 -19.15
C LEU A 732 -17.65 -4.33 -17.64
N ALA A 733 -18.71 -4.45 -16.86
CA ALA A 733 -18.65 -4.56 -15.40
C ALA A 733 -17.91 -5.84 -14.94
N ALA A 734 -18.11 -6.96 -15.67
CA ALA A 734 -17.41 -8.21 -15.37
C ALA A 734 -15.93 -8.17 -15.79
N ILE A 735 -15.58 -7.45 -16.86
CA ILE A 735 -14.17 -7.21 -17.28
C ILE A 735 -13.49 -6.29 -16.27
N GLU A 736 -14.16 -5.28 -15.76
CA GLU A 736 -13.64 -4.36 -14.74
C GLU A 736 -13.40 -5.07 -13.41
N GLN A 737 -14.34 -5.91 -12.95
CA GLN A 737 -14.17 -6.77 -11.77
C GLN A 737 -13.07 -7.83 -11.95
N SER A 738 -12.95 -8.41 -13.15
CA SER A 738 -11.87 -9.36 -13.45
C SER A 738 -10.50 -8.69 -13.45
N ASN A 739 -10.40 -7.45 -13.96
CA ASN A 739 -9.16 -6.66 -13.91
C ASN A 739 -8.78 -6.25 -12.48
N ILE A 740 -9.76 -5.90 -11.64
CA ILE A 740 -9.54 -5.58 -10.23
C ILE A 740 -9.06 -6.84 -9.49
N ALA A 741 -9.71 -7.97 -9.69
CA ALA A 741 -9.33 -9.24 -9.06
C ALA A 741 -7.93 -9.73 -9.50
N LEU A 742 -7.56 -9.56 -10.79
CA LEU A 742 -6.22 -9.88 -11.30
C LEU A 742 -5.16 -8.93 -10.75
N LYS A 743 -5.50 -7.65 -10.57
CA LYS A 743 -4.58 -6.67 -9.94
C LYS A 743 -4.39 -6.93 -8.45
N GLU A 744 -5.43 -7.32 -7.72
CA GLU A 744 -5.33 -7.72 -6.31
C GLU A 744 -4.52 -9.01 -6.14
N GLN A 745 -4.70 -9.99 -7.01
CA GLN A 745 -3.92 -11.22 -7.01
C GLN A 745 -2.46 -10.97 -7.39
N ALA A 746 -2.22 -10.12 -8.39
CA ALA A 746 -0.87 -9.68 -8.77
C ALA A 746 -0.21 -8.81 -7.68
N ALA A 747 -0.97 -8.04 -6.91
CA ALA A 747 -0.47 -7.28 -5.77
C ALA A 747 -0.15 -8.21 -4.58
N ALA A 748 -1.00 -9.20 -4.31
CA ALA A 748 -0.75 -10.22 -3.29
C ALA A 748 0.46 -11.11 -3.66
N ASP A 749 0.56 -11.52 -4.93
CA ASP A 749 1.70 -12.28 -5.44
C ASP A 749 2.99 -11.45 -5.47
N ARG A 750 2.91 -10.14 -5.76
CA ARG A 750 4.07 -9.22 -5.62
C ARG A 750 4.47 -9.03 -4.17
N LEU A 751 3.51 -8.88 -3.25
CA LEU A 751 3.81 -8.78 -1.82
C LEU A 751 4.48 -10.06 -1.30
N LEU A 752 4.00 -11.23 -1.72
CA LEU A 752 4.61 -12.52 -1.42
C LEU A 752 6.00 -12.66 -2.06
N THR A 753 6.17 -12.20 -3.30
CA THR A 753 7.46 -12.20 -4.01
C THR A 753 8.43 -11.20 -3.41
N GLN A 754 7.97 -10.01 -3.04
CA GLN A 754 8.78 -8.98 -2.35
C GLN A 754 9.16 -9.42 -0.94
N THR A 755 8.25 -10.06 -0.20
CA THR A 755 8.57 -10.65 1.11
C THR A 755 9.57 -11.80 0.96
N GLY A 756 9.45 -12.62 -0.08
CA GLY A 756 10.41 -13.68 -0.40
C GLY A 756 11.79 -13.13 -0.77
N MET A 757 11.87 -12.12 -1.63
CA MET A 757 13.12 -11.44 -1.99
C MET A 757 13.74 -10.67 -0.82
N ALA A 758 12.93 -10.00 0.00
CA ALA A 758 13.40 -9.32 1.21
C ALA A 758 14.01 -10.32 2.22
N ILE A 759 13.40 -11.49 2.39
CA ILE A 759 13.94 -12.57 3.23
C ILE A 759 15.24 -13.12 2.61
N GLU A 760 15.33 -13.25 1.31
CA GLU A 760 16.53 -13.74 0.61
C GLU A 760 17.70 -12.76 0.73
N ILE A 761 17.45 -11.47 0.56
CA ILE A 761 18.46 -10.41 0.72
C ILE A 761 18.87 -10.26 2.18
N ILE A 762 17.90 -10.21 3.10
CA ILE A 762 18.15 -10.18 4.54
C ILE A 762 19.01 -11.40 4.93
N SER A 763 18.71 -12.57 4.44
CA SER A 763 19.46 -13.80 4.71
C SER A 763 20.86 -13.77 4.12
N HIS A 764 21.04 -13.19 2.94
CA HIS A 764 22.36 -13.03 2.30
C HIS A 764 23.23 -12.02 3.07
N GLU A 765 22.68 -10.85 3.41
CA GLU A 765 23.35 -9.81 4.19
C GLU A 765 23.67 -10.30 5.61
N PHE A 766 22.70 -10.93 6.29
CA PHE A 766 22.96 -11.52 7.60
C PHE A 766 23.97 -12.66 7.52
N GLY A 767 23.97 -13.45 6.46
CA GLY A 767 24.97 -14.50 6.24
C GLY A 767 26.38 -13.94 6.13
N ALA A 768 26.57 -12.79 5.49
CA ALA A 768 27.85 -12.09 5.42
C ALA A 768 28.27 -11.52 6.79
N ALA A 769 27.35 -10.86 7.49
CA ALA A 769 27.56 -10.32 8.84
C ALA A 769 27.89 -11.42 9.85
N ILE A 770 27.17 -12.54 9.81
CA ILE A 770 27.42 -13.72 10.66
C ILE A 770 28.81 -14.29 10.43
N ARG A 771 29.24 -14.45 9.17
CA ARG A 771 30.59 -14.91 8.87
C ARG A 771 31.65 -13.94 9.40
N SER A 772 31.45 -12.64 9.28
CA SER A 772 32.34 -11.61 9.81
C SER A 772 32.42 -11.68 11.34
N VAL A 773 31.29 -11.78 12.03
CA VAL A 773 31.26 -11.90 13.50
C VAL A 773 31.86 -13.23 13.98
N ARG A 774 31.60 -14.36 13.29
CA ARG A 774 32.27 -15.63 13.60
C ARG A 774 33.79 -15.53 13.47
N SER A 775 34.26 -14.90 12.40
CA SER A 775 35.72 -14.68 12.22
C SER A 775 36.28 -13.79 13.31
N GLY A 776 35.55 -12.71 13.70
CA GLY A 776 35.96 -11.85 14.82
C GLY A 776 35.96 -12.58 16.17
N LEU A 777 34.95 -13.41 16.45
CA LEU A 777 34.89 -14.24 17.64
C LEU A 777 36.01 -15.30 17.68
N GLN A 778 36.35 -15.85 16.51
CA GLN A 778 37.46 -16.83 16.41
C GLN A 778 38.84 -16.17 16.67
N ALA A 779 39.01 -14.95 16.18
CA ALA A 779 40.20 -14.13 16.50
C ALA A 779 40.22 -13.74 18.01
N LEU A 780 39.05 -13.35 18.57
CA LEU A 780 38.94 -12.99 19.99
C LEU A 780 39.19 -14.20 20.89
N LYS A 781 38.88 -15.42 20.47
CA LYS A 781 39.14 -16.65 21.20
C LYS A 781 40.64 -16.82 21.49
N SER A 782 41.52 -16.57 20.50
CA SER A 782 42.96 -16.70 20.65
C SER A 782 43.51 -15.73 21.71
N TRP A 783 42.85 -14.57 21.91
CA TRP A 783 43.22 -13.60 22.95
C TRP A 783 42.64 -13.97 24.31
N ALA A 784 41.41 -14.52 24.33
CA ALA A 784 40.74 -15.01 25.54
C ALA A 784 41.47 -16.25 26.13
N ASP A 785 42.01 -17.12 25.29
CA ASP A 785 42.77 -18.31 25.73
C ASP A 785 44.05 -17.94 26.48
N VAL A 786 44.54 -16.70 26.29
CA VAL A 786 45.80 -16.20 26.94
C VAL A 786 45.50 -15.22 28.10
N ASN A 787 44.32 -14.62 28.18
CA ASN A 787 43.93 -13.67 29.18
C ASN A 787 42.67 -14.09 29.93
N PRO A 788 42.77 -14.50 31.22
CA PRO A 788 41.63 -15.00 32.02
C PRO A 788 40.46 -13.99 32.14
N ASP A 789 40.72 -12.69 32.15
CA ASP A 789 39.70 -11.65 32.30
C ASP A 789 38.81 -11.52 31.05
N LEU A 790 39.30 -11.95 29.88
CA LEU A 790 38.56 -11.94 28.64
C LEU A 790 37.73 -13.20 28.41
N VAL A 791 37.96 -14.28 29.17
CA VAL A 791 37.23 -15.56 28.98
C VAL A 791 35.74 -15.38 29.23
N ALA A 792 35.34 -14.72 30.30
CA ALA A 792 33.96 -14.50 30.66
C ALA A 792 33.26 -13.61 29.63
N LEU A 793 33.93 -12.55 29.17
CA LEU A 793 33.43 -11.65 28.13
C LEU A 793 33.25 -12.37 26.79
N TYR A 794 34.23 -13.15 26.36
CA TYR A 794 34.19 -13.99 25.17
C TYR A 794 33.06 -14.98 25.23
N GLN A 795 32.88 -15.69 26.35
CA GLN A 795 31.77 -16.65 26.52
C GLN A 795 30.41 -15.95 26.47
N GLY A 796 30.26 -14.76 27.05
CA GLY A 796 29.05 -13.97 27.02
C GLY A 796 28.69 -13.51 25.60
N ILE A 797 29.64 -12.98 24.84
CA ILE A 797 29.45 -12.53 23.47
C ILE A 797 29.18 -13.71 22.56
N ARG A 798 29.89 -14.80 22.70
CA ARG A 798 29.68 -16.04 21.93
C ARG A 798 28.30 -16.63 22.19
N GLY A 799 27.86 -16.73 23.46
CA GLY A 799 26.54 -17.21 23.79
C GLY A 799 25.42 -16.36 23.18
N SER A 800 25.57 -15.03 23.21
CA SER A 800 24.61 -14.11 22.57
C SER A 800 24.59 -14.25 21.04
N PHE A 801 25.76 -14.46 20.44
CA PHE A 801 25.87 -14.67 19.01
C PHE A 801 25.31 -16.03 18.54
N ASP A 802 25.61 -17.11 19.28
CA ASP A 802 25.06 -18.45 19.01
C ASP A 802 23.51 -18.45 19.11
N HIS A 803 22.95 -17.63 20.02
CA HIS A 803 21.51 -17.37 20.09
C HIS A 803 20.97 -16.65 18.84
N LEU A 804 21.64 -15.60 18.41
CA LEU A 804 21.25 -14.86 17.20
C LEU A 804 21.33 -15.72 15.95
N ASP A 805 22.40 -16.49 15.79
CA ASP A 805 22.61 -17.43 14.69
C ASP A 805 21.57 -18.55 14.69
N GLY A 806 21.15 -19.03 15.87
CA GLY A 806 20.03 -19.95 16.04
C GLY A 806 18.70 -19.36 15.52
N TYR A 807 18.39 -18.12 15.88
CA TYR A 807 17.19 -17.45 15.36
C TYR A 807 17.22 -17.22 13.85
N LEU A 808 18.36 -16.88 13.28
CA LEU A 808 18.52 -16.67 11.85
C LEU A 808 18.44 -17.97 11.04
N SER A 809 18.90 -19.09 11.61
CA SER A 809 18.74 -20.42 11.00
C SER A 809 17.27 -20.90 10.93
N LEU A 810 16.35 -20.28 11.70
CA LEU A 810 14.91 -20.51 11.59
C LEU A 810 14.33 -20.05 10.24
N PHE A 811 14.98 -19.10 9.58
CA PHE A 811 14.54 -18.62 8.25
C PHE A 811 15.02 -19.52 7.11
N THR A 812 15.95 -20.42 7.36
CA THR A 812 16.52 -21.32 6.35
C THR A 812 15.49 -22.26 5.69
N PRO A 813 14.51 -22.85 6.41
CA PRO A 813 13.43 -23.65 5.80
C PRO A 813 12.47 -22.79 4.97
N LEU A 814 12.32 -21.48 5.28
CA LEU A 814 11.47 -20.55 4.54
C LEU A 814 12.09 -20.17 3.18
N GLN A 815 13.41 -20.28 3.03
CA GLN A 815 14.11 -20.05 1.75
C GLN A 815 13.81 -21.15 0.70
N ARG A 816 13.43 -22.35 1.12
CA ARG A 816 13.10 -23.46 0.21
C ARG A 816 11.70 -23.37 -0.39
N ARG A 817 10.97 -22.26 -0.24
CA ARG A 817 9.69 -22.01 -0.95
C ARG A 817 9.76 -22.05 -2.47
N LEU A 818 10.95 -22.15 -3.05
CA LEU A 818 11.15 -22.33 -4.49
C LEU A 818 10.86 -23.77 -4.98
N TYR A 819 10.69 -24.76 -4.10
CA TYR A 819 10.29 -26.10 -4.46
C TYR A 819 8.80 -26.31 -4.20
N ARG A 820 7.98 -26.13 -5.22
CA ARG A 820 6.51 -26.31 -5.24
C ARG A 820 6.07 -27.79 -5.17
N LYS A 821 6.84 -28.68 -4.58
CA LYS A 821 6.42 -30.07 -4.39
C LYS A 821 6.31 -30.38 -2.90
N ALA A 822 5.15 -30.93 -2.49
CA ALA A 822 4.99 -31.52 -1.18
C ALA A 822 5.98 -32.68 -1.05
N VAL A 823 6.66 -32.77 0.08
CA VAL A 823 7.60 -33.84 0.41
C VAL A 823 7.10 -34.62 1.61
N ASN A 824 7.54 -35.85 1.72
CA ASN A 824 7.26 -36.68 2.88
C ASN A 824 8.17 -36.27 4.02
N ILE A 825 7.58 -35.69 5.08
CA ILE A 825 8.25 -35.25 6.30
C ILE A 825 7.97 -36.29 7.36
N ARG A 826 9.01 -36.90 7.94
CA ARG A 826 8.85 -37.92 8.98
C ARG A 826 8.86 -37.27 10.37
N GLY A 827 8.09 -37.81 11.30
CA GLY A 827 8.00 -37.29 12.67
C GLY A 827 9.34 -37.22 13.40
N TRP A 828 10.23 -38.22 13.18
CA TRP A 828 11.56 -38.19 13.75
C TRP A 828 12.42 -37.04 13.24
N GLU A 829 12.26 -36.63 11.99
CA GLU A 829 12.98 -35.47 11.38
C GLU A 829 12.56 -34.16 12.06
N ILE A 830 11.27 -34.01 12.37
CA ILE A 830 10.75 -32.85 13.11
C ILE A 830 11.36 -32.79 14.50
N HIS A 831 11.36 -33.92 15.24
CA HIS A 831 11.95 -33.98 16.57
C HIS A 831 13.44 -33.61 16.56
N ASP A 832 14.22 -34.22 15.66
CA ASP A 832 15.66 -33.98 15.58
C ASP A 832 15.97 -32.56 15.17
N TYR A 833 15.15 -31.96 14.31
CA TYR A 833 15.24 -30.55 13.96
C TYR A 833 15.00 -29.66 15.19
N LEU A 834 13.95 -29.91 15.98
CA LEU A 834 13.64 -29.18 17.21
C LEU A 834 14.71 -29.35 18.30
N MET A 835 15.29 -30.54 18.43
CA MET A 835 16.42 -30.78 19.31
C MET A 835 17.66 -30.02 18.92
N ASN A 836 17.97 -29.96 17.63
CA ASN A 836 19.09 -29.16 17.12
C ASN A 836 18.86 -27.65 17.34
N LEU A 837 17.62 -27.21 17.21
CA LEU A 837 17.27 -25.80 17.34
C LEU A 837 17.21 -25.33 18.79
N PHE A 838 16.54 -26.07 19.65
CA PHE A 838 16.26 -25.66 21.02
C PHE A 838 17.13 -26.39 22.08
N GLY A 839 17.99 -27.31 21.68
CA GLY A 839 18.73 -28.21 22.61
C GLY A 839 19.46 -27.46 23.73
N GLN A 840 20.15 -26.33 23.44
CA GLN A 840 20.82 -25.54 24.47
C GLN A 840 19.81 -24.88 25.45
N ARG A 841 18.67 -24.38 24.94
CA ARG A 841 17.60 -23.81 25.78
C ARG A 841 16.92 -24.87 26.63
N LEU A 842 16.64 -26.05 26.06
CA LEU A 842 16.06 -27.18 26.76
C LEU A 842 16.96 -27.62 27.91
N THR A 843 18.28 -27.79 27.67
CA THR A 843 19.26 -28.14 28.67
C THR A 843 19.37 -27.08 29.77
N ARG A 844 19.46 -25.81 29.39
CA ARG A 844 19.56 -24.68 30.33
C ARG A 844 18.37 -24.57 31.28
N HIS A 845 17.16 -24.82 30.79
CA HIS A 845 15.93 -24.75 31.59
C HIS A 845 15.50 -26.10 32.14
N ARG A 846 16.32 -27.14 31.97
CA ARG A 846 16.04 -28.54 32.43
C ARG A 846 14.68 -29.03 31.90
N ILE A 847 14.39 -28.79 30.62
CA ILE A 847 13.17 -29.24 29.95
C ILE A 847 13.49 -30.50 29.13
N ASP A 848 12.70 -31.55 29.34
CA ASP A 848 12.79 -32.79 28.58
C ASP A 848 11.86 -32.72 27.36
N LEU A 849 12.42 -32.76 26.14
CA LEU A 849 11.68 -32.88 24.89
C LEU A 849 11.75 -34.31 24.40
N SER A 850 10.65 -35.04 24.52
CA SER A 850 10.54 -36.44 24.13
C SER A 850 9.56 -36.66 22.98
N ARG A 851 9.71 -37.75 22.27
CA ARG A 851 8.78 -38.23 21.24
C ARG A 851 8.33 -39.65 21.49
N THR A 852 7.13 -40.00 21.02
CA THR A 852 6.66 -41.40 21.03
C THR A 852 7.12 -42.13 19.76
N GLU A 853 7.11 -43.48 19.83
CA GLU A 853 7.35 -44.35 18.68
C GLU A 853 6.33 -44.13 17.55
N THR A 854 5.09 -43.83 17.92
CA THR A 854 4.01 -43.51 17.00
C THR A 854 4.32 -42.25 16.24
N PHE A 855 4.70 -41.15 16.93
CA PHE A 855 5.11 -39.89 16.28
C PHE A 855 6.32 -40.07 15.37
N ALA A 856 7.33 -40.84 15.79
CA ALA A 856 8.53 -41.06 14.99
C ALA A 856 8.24 -41.69 13.62
N LYS A 857 7.21 -42.56 13.55
CA LYS A 857 6.82 -43.31 12.34
C LYS A 857 5.84 -42.53 11.44
N VAL A 858 5.22 -41.45 11.91
CA VAL A 858 4.30 -40.64 11.08
C VAL A 858 5.03 -40.07 9.88
N VAL A 859 4.35 -40.10 8.72
CA VAL A 859 4.79 -39.44 7.51
C VAL A 859 3.75 -38.41 7.09
N ILE A 860 4.14 -37.14 7.01
CA ILE A 860 3.30 -36.02 6.64
C ILE A 860 3.67 -35.62 5.23
N GLN A 861 2.75 -35.74 4.29
CA GLN A 861 2.94 -35.24 2.92
C GLN A 861 2.56 -33.76 2.86
N SER A 862 3.52 -32.87 3.00
CA SER A 862 3.26 -31.44 3.06
C SER A 862 4.52 -30.63 2.72
N TYR A 863 4.41 -29.31 2.80
CA TYR A 863 5.52 -28.39 2.59
C TYR A 863 6.30 -28.19 3.89
N PRO A 864 7.63 -28.39 3.91
CA PRO A 864 8.45 -28.12 5.09
C PRO A 864 8.26 -26.70 5.64
N SER A 865 8.09 -25.72 4.75
CA SER A 865 7.81 -24.32 5.11
C SER A 865 6.47 -24.09 5.83
N SER A 866 5.54 -25.05 5.75
CA SER A 866 4.27 -24.98 6.47
C SER A 866 4.29 -25.74 7.79
N ILE A 867 4.99 -26.86 7.83
CA ILE A 867 4.98 -27.76 9.00
C ILE A 867 6.00 -27.34 10.06
N TYR A 868 7.27 -27.10 9.69
CA TYR A 868 8.31 -26.80 10.70
C TYR A 868 8.02 -25.53 11.52
N PRO A 869 7.56 -24.39 10.94
CA PRO A 869 7.25 -23.18 11.72
C PRO A 869 6.16 -23.40 12.78
N VAL A 870 5.21 -24.28 12.53
CA VAL A 870 4.15 -24.61 13.50
C VAL A 870 4.75 -25.30 14.74
N PHE A 871 5.55 -26.36 14.55
CA PHE A 871 6.20 -27.04 15.66
C PHE A 871 7.17 -26.13 16.41
N ILE A 872 7.89 -25.24 15.68
CA ILE A 872 8.75 -24.21 16.28
C ILE A 872 7.93 -23.31 17.22
N ASN A 873 6.81 -22.77 16.73
CA ASN A 873 5.96 -21.87 17.52
C ASN A 873 5.37 -22.57 18.75
N LEU A 874 4.92 -23.81 18.60
CA LEU A 874 4.34 -24.57 19.71
C LEU A 874 5.40 -24.88 20.78
N VAL A 875 6.56 -25.39 20.37
CA VAL A 875 7.65 -25.77 21.30
C VAL A 875 8.28 -24.51 21.94
N ASP A 876 8.47 -23.40 21.21
CA ASP A 876 8.95 -22.14 21.80
C ASP A 876 7.98 -21.59 22.85
N ASN A 877 6.68 -21.71 22.61
CA ASN A 877 5.66 -21.34 23.58
C ASN A 877 5.74 -22.25 24.82
N SER A 878 5.86 -23.54 24.64
CA SER A 878 6.02 -24.51 25.76
C SER A 878 7.30 -24.24 26.56
N ILE A 879 8.44 -24.00 25.92
CA ILE A 879 9.70 -23.63 26.58
C ILE A 879 9.51 -22.37 27.43
N TYR A 880 8.87 -21.32 26.87
CA TYR A 880 8.65 -20.07 27.59
C TYR A 880 7.86 -20.31 28.90
N TRP A 881 6.74 -20.98 28.82
CA TRP A 881 5.87 -21.22 30.00
C TRP A 881 6.49 -22.17 31.01
N LEU A 882 7.23 -23.18 30.55
CA LEU A 882 7.94 -24.12 31.45
C LEU A 882 9.14 -23.46 32.15
N SER A 883 9.83 -22.51 31.48
CA SER A 883 10.98 -21.83 32.09
C SER A 883 10.60 -20.94 33.27
N GLY A 884 9.35 -20.46 33.33
CA GLY A 884 8.83 -19.68 34.45
C GLY A 884 8.26 -20.48 35.62
N GLN A 885 8.24 -21.82 35.58
CA GLN A 885 7.73 -22.65 36.64
C GLN A 885 8.78 -22.89 37.76
N ASN A 886 8.29 -23.22 38.99
CA ASN A 886 9.16 -23.62 40.12
C ASN A 886 9.96 -24.86 39.78
N ASP A 887 11.22 -24.91 40.29
CA ASP A 887 12.18 -26.01 40.02
C ASP A 887 11.73 -27.43 40.44
N GLN A 888 10.69 -27.56 41.25
CA GLN A 888 10.15 -28.86 41.71
C GLN A 888 9.11 -29.49 40.75
N ALA A 889 8.60 -28.75 39.77
CA ALA A 889 7.62 -29.27 38.80
C ALA A 889 8.31 -29.95 37.61
N PRO A 890 7.81 -31.10 37.12
CA PRO A 890 8.39 -31.78 35.97
C PRO A 890 8.19 -30.91 34.72
N ARG A 891 9.30 -30.52 34.07
CA ARG A 891 9.32 -29.69 32.86
C ARG A 891 9.47 -30.58 31.63
N ARG A 892 8.37 -30.98 31.03
CA ARG A 892 8.38 -31.90 29.88
C ARG A 892 7.55 -31.39 28.72
N ILE A 893 8.04 -31.64 27.53
CA ILE A 893 7.33 -31.44 26.24
C ILE A 893 7.33 -32.81 25.55
N ARG A 894 6.19 -33.22 25.01
CA ARG A 894 6.05 -34.48 24.31
C ARG A 894 5.42 -34.29 22.95
N LEU A 895 6.06 -34.88 21.95
CA LEU A 895 5.54 -35.02 20.60
C LEU A 895 4.92 -36.43 20.49
N ASP A 896 3.62 -36.49 20.20
CA ASP A 896 2.86 -37.75 20.13
C ASP A 896 2.02 -37.76 18.84
N ALA A 897 1.52 -38.97 18.48
CA ALA A 897 0.60 -39.13 17.37
C ALA A 897 -0.47 -40.15 17.69
N ASP A 898 -1.72 -39.84 17.37
CA ASP A 898 -2.90 -40.66 17.51
C ASP A 898 -3.56 -40.79 16.13
N GLY A 899 -3.22 -41.89 15.41
CA GLY A 899 -3.55 -42.02 13.99
C GLY A 899 -2.88 -40.92 13.14
N GLU A 900 -3.66 -40.14 12.43
CA GLU A 900 -3.19 -39.01 11.61
C GLU A 900 -3.11 -37.68 12.38
N THR A 901 -3.56 -37.69 13.65
CA THR A 901 -3.51 -36.50 14.51
C THR A 901 -2.16 -36.38 15.20
N LEU A 902 -1.49 -35.25 15.04
CA LEU A 902 -0.22 -34.98 15.72
C LEU A 902 -0.50 -34.18 16.99
N LEU A 903 0.18 -34.50 18.06
CA LEU A 903 -0.02 -33.87 19.36
C LEU A 903 1.28 -33.29 19.89
N VAL A 904 1.19 -32.01 20.34
CA VAL A 904 2.26 -31.35 21.08
C VAL A 904 1.73 -31.03 22.47
N SER A 905 2.32 -31.66 23.48
CA SER A 905 1.85 -31.58 24.86
C SER A 905 2.95 -31.04 25.77
N ASP A 906 2.59 -30.23 26.76
CA ASP A 906 3.52 -29.75 27.79
C ASP A 906 2.93 -29.85 29.20
N THR A 907 3.82 -29.79 30.21
CA THR A 907 3.48 -29.80 31.63
C THR A 907 3.49 -28.39 32.25
N GLY A 908 3.29 -27.36 31.44
CA GLY A 908 3.28 -25.95 31.84
C GLY A 908 2.07 -25.59 32.72
N PRO A 909 1.82 -24.30 32.96
CA PRO A 909 0.69 -23.86 33.79
C PRO A 909 -0.68 -24.15 33.18
N GLY A 910 -0.71 -24.67 31.92
CA GLY A 910 -1.94 -24.90 31.18
C GLY A 910 -2.54 -23.58 30.63
N ILE A 911 -3.70 -23.72 29.96
CA ILE A 911 -4.40 -22.56 29.35
C ILE A 911 -5.73 -22.38 30.08
N HIS A 912 -5.93 -21.20 30.65
CA HIS A 912 -7.13 -20.92 31.42
C HIS A 912 -8.39 -20.99 30.53
N ALA A 913 -9.52 -21.52 31.08
CA ALA A 913 -10.74 -21.75 30.29
C ALA A 913 -11.23 -20.52 29.53
N ARG A 914 -11.13 -19.32 30.13
CA ARG A 914 -11.51 -18.03 29.48
C ARG A 914 -10.65 -17.64 28.30
N ASP A 915 -9.43 -18.17 28.21
CA ASP A 915 -8.47 -17.80 27.15
C ASP A 915 -8.48 -18.79 25.98
N ARG A 916 -9.08 -19.98 26.13
CA ARG A 916 -9.06 -21.07 25.15
C ARG A 916 -9.57 -20.67 23.75
N ALA A 917 -10.59 -19.84 23.70
CA ALA A 917 -11.12 -19.35 22.42
C ALA A 917 -10.23 -18.27 21.80
N ALA A 918 -9.61 -17.43 22.62
CA ALA A 918 -8.87 -16.23 22.18
C ALA A 918 -7.40 -16.53 21.82
N ILE A 919 -6.80 -17.65 22.25
CA ILE A 919 -5.36 -17.94 22.02
C ILE A 919 -4.98 -17.99 20.54
N PHE A 920 -5.94 -18.23 19.65
CA PHE A 920 -5.74 -18.28 18.20
C PHE A 920 -6.11 -16.97 17.50
N GLU A 921 -6.53 -15.94 18.24
CA GLU A 921 -6.84 -14.63 17.67
C GLU A 921 -5.56 -13.82 17.46
N SER A 922 -5.54 -13.03 16.38
CA SER A 922 -4.42 -12.16 16.05
C SER A 922 -4.21 -11.11 17.15
N GLY A 923 -3.00 -11.03 17.70
CA GLY A 923 -2.64 -10.07 18.74
C GLY A 923 -2.89 -10.53 20.17
N PHE A 924 -3.49 -11.71 20.41
CA PHE A 924 -3.68 -12.23 21.76
C PHE A 924 -2.36 -12.78 22.33
N THR A 925 -1.94 -12.28 23.47
CA THR A 925 -0.76 -12.78 24.20
C THR A 925 -0.84 -12.51 25.70
N ARG A 926 -0.35 -13.45 26.48
CA ARG A 926 -0.10 -13.30 27.92
C ARG A 926 1.40 -13.13 28.23
N LYS A 927 2.27 -13.20 27.21
CA LYS A 927 3.71 -12.97 27.38
C LYS A 927 3.96 -11.46 27.46
N PRO A 928 4.66 -10.93 28.50
CA PRO A 928 5.11 -9.54 28.54
C PRO A 928 5.97 -9.22 27.31
N GLY A 929 5.59 -8.21 26.52
CA GLY A 929 6.28 -7.84 25.29
C GLY A 929 6.03 -8.76 24.09
N GLY A 930 5.18 -9.79 24.21
CA GLY A 930 4.77 -10.66 23.12
C GLY A 930 3.87 -9.93 22.11
N ARG A 931 3.97 -10.29 20.84
CA ARG A 931 3.15 -9.72 19.75
C ARG A 931 1.83 -10.46 19.52
N GLY A 932 1.65 -11.64 20.12
CA GLY A 932 0.43 -12.43 19.98
C GLY A 932 0.15 -12.98 18.59
N MET A 933 1.17 -13.16 17.75
CA MET A 933 1.03 -13.58 16.36
C MET A 933 1.34 -15.08 16.13
N GLY A 934 2.10 -15.73 17.02
CA GLY A 934 2.66 -17.06 16.76
C GLY A 934 1.59 -18.16 16.56
N LEU A 935 0.62 -18.30 17.47
CA LEU A 935 -0.45 -19.30 17.36
C LEU A 935 -1.43 -18.99 16.24
N TYR A 936 -1.70 -17.70 15.99
CA TYR A 936 -2.52 -17.26 14.86
C TYR A 936 -1.88 -17.65 13.52
N ILE A 937 -0.58 -17.34 13.34
CA ILE A 937 0.17 -17.71 12.13
C ILE A 937 0.24 -19.23 11.97
N ALA A 938 0.50 -19.97 13.06
CA ALA A 938 0.54 -21.43 13.04
C ALA A 938 -0.80 -22.03 12.56
N LYS A 939 -1.93 -21.52 13.07
CA LYS A 939 -3.27 -21.95 12.68
C LYS A 939 -3.58 -21.65 11.21
N GLU A 940 -3.28 -20.43 10.73
CA GLU A 940 -3.53 -20.07 9.34
C GLU A 940 -2.63 -20.84 8.36
N THR A 941 -1.36 -21.06 8.72
CA THR A 941 -0.42 -21.84 7.90
C THR A 941 -0.86 -23.29 7.76
N LEU A 942 -1.33 -23.91 8.85
CA LEU A 942 -1.86 -25.27 8.82
C LEU A 942 -3.17 -25.35 8.01
N ARG A 943 -4.04 -24.35 8.13
CA ARG A 943 -5.29 -24.30 7.38
C ARG A 943 -5.06 -24.28 5.87
N GLU A 944 -4.03 -23.56 5.42
CA GLU A 944 -3.61 -23.55 4.02
C GLU A 944 -2.99 -24.88 3.56
N ALA A 945 -2.35 -25.59 4.50
CA ALA A 945 -1.72 -26.89 4.24
C ALA A 945 -2.70 -28.09 4.36
N GLY A 946 -3.99 -27.84 4.60
CA GLY A 946 -5.00 -28.90 4.71
C GLY A 946 -5.12 -29.51 6.12
N TYR A 947 -4.61 -28.83 7.15
CA TYR A 947 -4.69 -29.24 8.54
C TYR A 947 -5.42 -28.20 9.39
N GLU A 948 -5.87 -28.62 10.58
CA GLU A 948 -6.46 -27.75 11.57
C GLU A 948 -5.68 -27.83 12.89
N LEU A 949 -5.41 -26.67 13.51
CA LEU A 949 -4.79 -26.58 14.83
C LEU A 949 -5.88 -26.30 15.87
N ILE A 950 -6.03 -27.21 16.82
CA ILE A 950 -6.98 -27.13 17.93
C ILE A 950 -6.29 -27.29 19.27
N LEU A 951 -6.87 -26.69 20.31
CA LEU A 951 -6.49 -26.97 21.70
C LEU A 951 -7.35 -28.12 22.21
N ALA A 952 -6.75 -29.26 22.41
CA ALA A 952 -7.42 -30.46 22.96
C ALA A 952 -7.61 -30.33 24.47
N GLU A 953 -8.46 -31.18 25.02
CA GLU A 953 -8.60 -31.31 26.49
C GLU A 953 -7.33 -31.85 27.13
N PRO A 954 -6.95 -31.36 28.32
CA PRO A 954 -5.81 -31.86 29.06
C PRO A 954 -5.87 -33.36 29.26
N ARG A 955 -4.73 -34.03 29.08
CA ARG A 955 -4.60 -35.50 29.35
C ARG A 955 -3.86 -35.73 30.66
N ALA A 956 -3.99 -36.92 31.25
CA ALA A 956 -3.33 -37.28 32.53
C ALA A 956 -1.81 -36.96 32.46
N GLY A 957 -1.36 -36.00 33.28
CA GLY A 957 0.03 -35.56 33.34
C GLY A 957 0.46 -34.51 32.30
N TRP A 958 -0.47 -34.01 31.47
CA TRP A 958 -0.23 -32.97 30.46
C TRP A 958 -1.25 -31.85 30.59
N THR A 959 -0.81 -30.61 30.77
CA THR A 959 -1.66 -29.46 31.10
C THR A 959 -2.10 -28.67 29.89
N ALA A 960 -1.28 -28.63 28.84
CA ALA A 960 -1.64 -28.06 27.54
C ALA A 960 -1.39 -29.12 26.45
N VAL A 961 -2.36 -29.31 25.56
CA VAL A 961 -2.29 -30.29 24.48
C VAL A 961 -2.79 -29.62 23.19
N PHE A 962 -1.90 -29.38 22.26
CA PHE A 962 -2.24 -28.89 20.91
C PHE A 962 -2.34 -30.10 19.98
N ALA A 963 -3.44 -30.17 19.23
CA ALA A 963 -3.66 -31.20 18.22
C ALA A 963 -3.68 -30.59 16.82
N ILE A 964 -2.96 -31.26 15.93
CA ILE A 964 -2.91 -30.94 14.50
C ILE A 964 -3.60 -32.07 13.76
N THR A 965 -4.79 -31.80 13.23
CA THR A 965 -5.64 -32.81 12.58
C THR A 965 -5.75 -32.55 11.08
N PRO A 966 -5.73 -33.56 10.21
CA PRO A 966 -6.08 -33.40 8.81
C PRO A 966 -7.51 -32.87 8.70
N LYS A 967 -7.72 -31.93 7.80
CA LYS A 967 -9.05 -31.40 7.50
C LYS A 967 -9.83 -32.45 6.72
N GLN A 968 -10.90 -32.98 7.28
CA GLN A 968 -11.82 -33.84 6.53
C GLN A 968 -12.45 -32.97 5.42
N GLU A 969 -12.30 -33.37 4.17
CA GLU A 969 -13.06 -32.81 3.05
C GLU A 969 -14.54 -33.17 3.26
N GLY A 970 -15.33 -32.21 3.76
CA GLY A 970 -16.77 -32.27 3.86
C GLY A 970 -17.44 -31.72 2.63
#